data_4e9099f37f338abfbf399f582a32ea8b
#
_entry.id   4e9099f37f338abfbf399f582a32ea8b
#
_cell.length_a   1.000
_cell.length_b   1.000
_cell.length_c   1.000
_cell.angle_alpha   90.00
_cell.angle_beta   90.00
_cell.angle_gamma   90.00
#
_symmetry.space_group_name_H-M   'P 1'
#
loop_
_entity.id
_entity.type
_entity.pdbx_description
1 polymer ?
#
loop_
_entity_poly.entity_id
_entity_poly.type
_entity_poly.pdbx_seq_one_letter_code
_entity_poly.pdbx_strand_id
1 'polypeptide(L)'
;MALHSHFAVALTPAKKHLLFELNLKISVRTELKKRLFEQNLKISKSKGNNEVKVKIIKSKIKLKLLIDMKVINSKLAAIGLAAFVFASCSDSNSDPTGGSKINVVDRTTITLASQNVDNSRVVNYKNTTAKARKFFLNTRVEDSSIFPVFKDAPEEENAKQLNKEADLTNKNYAITSNKSLNFAGKTIEGATIFVHGGSTFEYDNTTKMTNTTIVLQSSATLKYTGNGEMIAKGNTVFCTDAKNKFVATGDININGELYANFKGASSQGKNLTTGLGAIKETTAAEKEKSITPTQKVTFGANAKAYIKGSIRATVLNIENGANIYTTSNIFSNGTVNIKSQLGIEGFLKAQDLNVDGYLAAGKNSAIRVFGTMNVNDGAYISANYINVTNNTKDEKGNIVAGNATLNLNKNCLIRLSNKNVINVNNLVTDNSNQGQIELAEDNAVAVIKADKFENNGNEKILSFQTSGNNSCFLFQFTKCFNGSTELNTFEDLAIQATYIDYDKTTENKVDFKDENNRNYGYEWKGDASKLVTSQKLDLIASSEDPSDGQSATCIQPANGKLYVSYHTNGNDVAGGNIEVARMTEGNKKLTIEQSKKADRIDYNHLIVDGNKLYLAGSQQGNGAAEGTAVGAFMGEIELTASGISDNMVLNAVDKKNSKIDANCVAAFGTDHVLATTKGFTVFDKDGSFDNYGSSVGKHVVTVNNKIYALTEDGTLNVYNSSNMETAEKTYQVGAVEPKGNKAVVAVDKANGDIYVCKGENGVAKISGSTVNQEYFKCPTISNSADNKRPGEVKGCANGIAVDDSYVYLACGSYGLVVLDKSTGKEICHRKAPNKKSANYVAVDGENIYVAYGKSRIQVFKLTTTKE
;
A
#
# COMPACT_ATOMS: atom_id res chain seq x y z
N MET A 1 -44.84 -1.84 -30.30
CA MET A 1 -45.25 -3.09 -30.93
C MET A 1 -44.81 -3.27 -32.40
N ALA A 2 -44.18 -2.27 -33.04
CA ALA A 2 -43.78 -2.36 -34.43
C ALA A 2 -42.31 -2.71 -34.70
N LEU A 3 -41.52 -3.01 -33.70
CA LEU A 3 -40.08 -3.41 -33.83
C LEU A 3 -39.82 -4.92 -33.72
N HIS A 4 -40.84 -5.75 -33.55
CA HIS A 4 -40.68 -7.18 -33.32
C HIS A 4 -40.74 -8.08 -34.57
N SER A 5 -41.14 -7.55 -35.72
CA SER A 5 -41.37 -8.40 -36.90
C SER A 5 -40.16 -8.56 -37.86
N HIS A 6 -39.11 -7.75 -37.75
CA HIS A 6 -37.99 -7.82 -38.69
C HIS A 6 -36.75 -8.59 -38.20
N PHE A 7 -36.70 -8.99 -36.91
CA PHE A 7 -35.57 -9.74 -36.33
C PHE A 7 -35.75 -11.28 -36.30
N ALA A 8 -36.92 -11.79 -36.71
CA ALA A 8 -37.26 -13.20 -36.52
C ALA A 8 -36.70 -14.17 -37.56
N VAL A 9 -36.15 -13.65 -38.70
CA VAL A 9 -35.80 -14.49 -39.86
C VAL A 9 -34.37 -15.04 -39.81
N ALA A 10 -33.48 -14.53 -38.98
CA ALA A 10 -32.05 -14.88 -39.02
C ALA A 10 -31.51 -15.76 -37.87
N LEU A 11 -32.39 -16.32 -37.03
CA LEU A 11 -31.93 -17.11 -35.86
C LEU A 11 -32.15 -18.61 -36.05
N THR A 12 -31.10 -19.42 -35.74
CA THR A 12 -31.20 -20.89 -35.75
C THR A 12 -32.21 -21.39 -34.73
N PRO A 13 -32.79 -22.63 -34.89
CA PRO A 13 -33.76 -23.18 -33.97
C PRO A 13 -33.31 -23.18 -32.49
N ALA A 14 -32.04 -23.44 -32.22
CA ALA A 14 -31.48 -23.43 -30.89
C ALA A 14 -31.46 -22.03 -30.26
N LYS A 15 -31.20 -20.98 -31.04
CA LYS A 15 -31.22 -19.58 -30.59
C LYS A 15 -32.64 -19.07 -30.33
N LYS A 16 -33.65 -19.57 -31.12
CA LYS A 16 -35.05 -19.26 -30.89
C LYS A 16 -35.54 -19.88 -29.57
N HIS A 17 -35.12 -21.12 -29.28
CA HIS A 17 -35.47 -21.81 -28.03
C HIS A 17 -34.88 -21.12 -26.79
N LEU A 18 -33.62 -20.67 -26.87
CA LEU A 18 -32.96 -19.95 -25.78
C LEU A 18 -33.61 -18.59 -25.48
N LEU A 19 -34.03 -17.84 -26.53
CA LEU A 19 -34.75 -16.59 -26.38
C LEU A 19 -36.16 -16.79 -25.80
N PHE A 20 -36.83 -17.87 -26.16
CA PHE A 20 -38.14 -18.24 -25.63
C PHE A 20 -38.03 -18.61 -24.14
N GLU A 21 -37.04 -19.41 -23.75
CA GLU A 21 -36.81 -19.77 -22.35
C GLU A 21 -36.43 -18.52 -21.49
N LEU A 22 -35.61 -17.61 -22.05
CA LEU A 22 -35.20 -16.39 -21.37
C LEU A 22 -36.42 -15.46 -21.16
N ASN A 23 -37.25 -15.27 -22.18
CA ASN A 23 -38.48 -14.49 -22.09
C ASN A 23 -39.48 -15.08 -21.09
N LEU A 24 -39.62 -16.43 -21.06
CA LEU A 24 -40.45 -17.12 -20.11
C LEU A 24 -39.95 -16.94 -18.67
N LYS A 25 -38.65 -17.07 -18.43
CA LYS A 25 -38.04 -16.85 -17.12
C LYS A 25 -38.18 -15.40 -16.63
N ILE A 26 -38.08 -14.43 -17.54
CA ILE A 26 -38.29 -12.99 -17.24
C ILE A 26 -39.76 -12.73 -16.91
N SER A 27 -40.71 -13.29 -17.67
CA SER A 27 -42.13 -13.13 -17.44
C SER A 27 -42.58 -13.75 -16.11
N VAL A 28 -42.13 -14.97 -15.78
CA VAL A 28 -42.44 -15.66 -14.53
C VAL A 28 -41.85 -14.88 -13.33
N ARG A 29 -40.66 -14.38 -13.46
CA ARG A 29 -40.01 -13.59 -12.40
C ARG A 29 -40.67 -12.24 -12.14
N THR A 30 -41.19 -11.61 -13.18
CA THR A 30 -41.93 -10.33 -13.09
C THR A 30 -43.27 -10.55 -12.40
N GLU A 31 -43.99 -11.64 -12.73
CA GLU A 31 -45.26 -11.98 -12.12
C GLU A 31 -45.09 -12.39 -10.63
N LEU A 32 -44.03 -13.16 -10.30
CA LEU A 32 -43.70 -13.49 -8.91
C LEU A 32 -43.39 -12.26 -8.06
N LYS A 33 -42.63 -11.29 -8.63
CA LYS A 33 -42.32 -10.01 -7.95
C LYS A 33 -43.56 -9.18 -7.73
N LYS A 34 -44.50 -9.19 -8.68
CA LYS A 34 -45.79 -8.48 -8.56
C LYS A 34 -46.66 -9.06 -7.44
N ARG A 35 -46.76 -10.39 -7.35
CA ARG A 35 -47.51 -11.10 -6.29
C ARG A 35 -46.88 -10.89 -4.91
N LEU A 36 -45.54 -10.93 -4.79
CA LEU A 36 -44.82 -10.64 -3.54
C LEU A 36 -45.01 -9.19 -3.08
N PHE A 37 -45.06 -8.27 -4.01
CA PHE A 37 -45.33 -6.86 -3.74
C PHE A 37 -46.77 -6.63 -3.23
N GLU A 38 -47.75 -7.27 -3.86
CA GLU A 38 -49.17 -7.19 -3.45
C GLU A 38 -49.42 -7.87 -2.08
N GLN A 39 -48.73 -8.98 -1.80
CA GLN A 39 -48.79 -9.70 -0.54
C GLN A 39 -48.20 -8.89 0.63
N ASN A 40 -47.03 -8.23 0.41
CA ASN A 40 -46.42 -7.35 1.39
C ASN A 40 -47.23 -6.05 1.62
N LEU A 41 -47.92 -5.55 0.62
CA LEU A 41 -48.83 -4.42 0.73
C LEU A 41 -50.08 -4.80 1.59
N LYS A 42 -50.60 -6.04 1.50
CA LYS A 42 -51.71 -6.52 2.33
C LYS A 42 -51.30 -6.69 3.81
N ILE A 43 -50.09 -7.17 4.07
CA ILE A 43 -49.54 -7.36 5.43
C ILE A 43 -49.30 -5.99 6.10
N SER A 44 -48.91 -4.96 5.34
CA SER A 44 -48.71 -3.59 5.85
C SER A 44 -50.01 -2.87 6.21
N LYS A 45 -51.10 -3.19 5.55
CA LYS A 45 -52.44 -2.60 5.83
C LYS A 45 -53.12 -3.13 7.09
N SER A 46 -52.68 -4.30 7.59
CA SER A 46 -53.30 -4.95 8.77
C SER A 46 -52.72 -4.51 10.13
N LYS A 47 -51.60 -3.71 10.12
CA LYS A 47 -50.96 -3.21 11.34
C LYS A 47 -50.93 -1.66 11.32
N GLY A 48 -51.89 -1.07 11.99
CA GLY A 48 -52.07 0.40 12.03
C GLY A 48 -50.86 1.15 12.59
N ASN A 49 -50.51 2.20 11.92
CA ASN A 49 -49.46 3.22 12.01
C ASN A 49 -48.33 3.01 11.00
N ASN A 50 -48.31 3.85 9.93
CA ASN A 50 -47.02 3.98 9.26
C ASN A 50 -47.05 4.53 7.84
N GLU A 51 -47.37 5.78 7.64
CA GLU A 51 -47.00 6.48 6.39
C GLU A 51 -45.51 6.59 6.15
N VAL A 52 -44.69 6.72 7.20
CA VAL A 52 -43.23 6.81 7.13
C VAL A 52 -42.59 5.44 6.76
N LYS A 53 -43.08 4.34 7.33
CA LYS A 53 -42.55 2.98 6.97
C LYS A 53 -42.88 2.59 5.54
N VAL A 54 -44.06 2.97 5.03
CA VAL A 54 -44.43 2.71 3.64
C VAL A 54 -43.57 3.50 2.65
N LYS A 55 -43.21 4.74 2.98
CA LYS A 55 -42.30 5.56 2.16
C LYS A 55 -40.89 4.98 2.09
N ILE A 56 -40.34 4.48 3.22
CA ILE A 56 -38.99 3.86 3.28
C ILE A 56 -38.98 2.52 2.54
N ILE A 57 -40.02 1.72 2.65
CA ILE A 57 -40.11 0.44 1.92
C ILE A 57 -40.25 0.69 0.41
N LYS A 58 -41.07 1.67 -0.02
CA LYS A 58 -41.20 2.04 -1.44
C LYS A 58 -39.87 2.57 -2.02
N SER A 59 -39.09 3.34 -1.26
CA SER A 59 -37.78 3.86 -1.73
C SER A 59 -36.73 2.75 -1.83
N LYS A 60 -36.68 1.81 -0.86
CA LYS A 60 -35.76 0.65 -0.91
C LYS A 60 -36.09 -0.31 -2.04
N ILE A 61 -37.38 -0.55 -2.33
CA ILE A 61 -37.80 -1.39 -3.45
C ILE A 61 -37.49 -0.71 -4.79
N LYS A 62 -37.68 0.62 -4.91
CA LYS A 62 -37.34 1.39 -6.12
C LYS A 62 -35.83 1.38 -6.39
N LEU A 63 -35.02 1.51 -5.35
CA LEU A 63 -33.55 1.46 -5.45
C LEU A 63 -33.08 0.07 -5.85
N LYS A 64 -33.63 -1.00 -5.26
CA LYS A 64 -33.28 -2.37 -5.60
C LYS A 64 -33.70 -2.75 -7.03
N LEU A 65 -34.88 -2.26 -7.51
CA LEU A 65 -35.29 -2.43 -8.91
C LEU A 65 -34.36 -1.67 -9.88
N LEU A 66 -33.89 -0.48 -9.54
CA LEU A 66 -32.95 0.28 -10.38
C LEU A 66 -31.58 -0.42 -10.48
N ILE A 67 -31.10 -1.01 -9.38
CA ILE A 67 -29.84 -1.77 -9.35
C ILE A 67 -29.98 -3.06 -10.16
N ASP A 68 -31.09 -3.80 -9.99
CA ASP A 68 -31.34 -5.03 -10.76
C ASP A 68 -31.51 -4.73 -12.26
N MET A 69 -32.09 -3.61 -12.64
CA MET A 69 -32.21 -3.19 -14.05
C MET A 69 -30.85 -2.77 -14.67
N LYS A 70 -29.96 -2.12 -13.92
CA LYS A 70 -28.61 -1.82 -14.37
C LYS A 70 -27.79 -3.09 -14.59
N VAL A 71 -27.91 -4.08 -13.69
CA VAL A 71 -27.22 -5.37 -13.82
C VAL A 71 -27.76 -6.19 -15.01
N ILE A 72 -29.06 -6.10 -15.30
CA ILE A 72 -29.66 -6.77 -16.47
C ILE A 72 -29.21 -6.10 -17.78
N ASN A 73 -29.17 -4.77 -17.82
CA ASN A 73 -28.70 -4.05 -19.02
C ASN A 73 -27.21 -4.27 -19.29
N SER A 74 -26.37 -4.38 -18.23
CA SER A 74 -24.95 -4.71 -18.39
C SER A 74 -24.72 -6.15 -18.88
N LYS A 75 -25.54 -7.10 -18.46
CA LYS A 75 -25.48 -8.49 -18.95
C LYS A 75 -26.04 -8.66 -20.35
N LEU A 76 -27.04 -7.88 -20.75
CA LEU A 76 -27.55 -7.83 -22.12
C LEU A 76 -26.56 -7.19 -23.09
N ALA A 77 -25.81 -6.17 -22.65
CA ALA A 77 -24.73 -5.57 -23.41
C ALA A 77 -23.55 -6.56 -23.58
N ALA A 78 -23.21 -7.34 -22.54
CA ALA A 78 -22.18 -8.37 -22.64
C ALA A 78 -22.57 -9.54 -23.58
N ILE A 79 -23.85 -9.91 -23.63
CA ILE A 79 -24.35 -10.93 -24.56
C ILE A 79 -24.45 -10.39 -25.99
N GLY A 80 -24.77 -9.12 -26.16
CA GLY A 80 -24.72 -8.44 -27.46
C GLY A 80 -23.29 -8.37 -28.03
N LEU A 81 -22.29 -8.08 -27.16
CA LEU A 81 -20.88 -8.04 -27.53
C LEU A 81 -20.34 -9.44 -27.90
N ALA A 82 -20.70 -10.48 -27.16
CA ALA A 82 -20.31 -11.85 -27.48
C ALA A 82 -20.93 -12.34 -28.81
N ALA A 83 -22.13 -11.89 -29.15
CA ALA A 83 -22.76 -12.25 -30.42
C ALA A 83 -22.13 -11.55 -31.63
N PHE A 84 -21.52 -10.38 -31.45
CA PHE A 84 -20.80 -9.65 -32.52
C PHE A 84 -19.42 -10.23 -32.80
N VAL A 85 -18.76 -10.83 -31.84
CA VAL A 85 -17.43 -11.44 -31.99
C VAL A 85 -17.45 -12.76 -32.73
N PHE A 86 -18.60 -13.48 -32.77
CA PHE A 86 -18.72 -14.79 -33.44
C PHE A 86 -19.31 -14.74 -34.87
N ALA A 87 -19.63 -13.56 -35.39
CA ALA A 87 -20.28 -13.44 -36.71
C ALA A 87 -19.30 -13.19 -37.88
N SER A 88 -17.98 -13.23 -37.65
CA SER A 88 -17.00 -12.90 -38.71
C SER A 88 -16.07 -14.05 -39.08
N CYS A 89 -16.59 -15.28 -39.17
CA CYS A 89 -15.88 -16.37 -39.87
C CYS A 89 -16.80 -17.05 -40.85
N SER A 90 -16.75 -16.60 -42.09
CA SER A 90 -16.83 -17.40 -43.31
C SER A 90 -17.09 -16.49 -44.51
N ASP A 91 -16.10 -16.36 -45.30
CA ASP A 91 -16.19 -16.58 -46.74
C ASP A 91 -14.78 -16.58 -47.32
N SER A 92 -14.40 -17.80 -47.67
CA SER A 92 -13.20 -18.09 -48.44
C SER A 92 -13.59 -18.05 -49.92
N ASN A 93 -13.00 -17.17 -50.68
CA ASN A 93 -12.72 -17.40 -52.06
C ASN A 93 -11.27 -17.03 -52.30
N SER A 94 -10.43 -18.05 -52.31
CA SER A 94 -9.06 -17.99 -52.72
C SER A 94 -9.00 -18.29 -54.22
N ASP A 95 -8.53 -17.33 -55.00
CA ASP A 95 -8.06 -17.57 -56.34
C ASP A 95 -6.53 -17.75 -56.30
N PRO A 96 -5.98 -18.90 -56.71
CA PRO A 96 -4.55 -19.12 -56.69
C PRO A 96 -3.93 -18.76 -58.03
N THR A 97 -3.57 -17.51 -58.21
CA THR A 97 -2.61 -17.16 -59.27
C THR A 97 -1.64 -16.13 -58.73
N GLY A 98 -0.42 -16.59 -58.51
CA GLY A 98 0.72 -15.77 -58.07
C GLY A 98 1.05 -14.68 -59.04
N GLY A 99 0.90 -13.49 -58.54
CA GLY A 99 1.44 -12.28 -59.14
C GLY A 99 1.51 -11.26 -58.02
N SER A 100 2.70 -10.98 -57.52
CA SER A 100 2.97 -9.96 -56.52
C SER A 100 2.37 -8.63 -56.96
N LYS A 101 1.19 -8.28 -56.42
CA LYS A 101 0.65 -6.93 -56.56
C LYS A 101 1.36 -6.08 -55.54
N ILE A 102 2.26 -5.22 -55.97
CA ILE A 102 2.83 -4.17 -55.15
C ILE A 102 1.68 -3.25 -54.71
N ASN A 103 1.29 -3.34 -53.44
CA ASN A 103 0.28 -2.46 -52.86
C ASN A 103 0.94 -1.14 -52.50
N VAL A 104 0.44 -0.04 -53.03
CA VAL A 104 0.91 1.31 -52.66
C VAL A 104 0.23 1.72 -51.38
N VAL A 105 1.03 2.19 -50.40
CA VAL A 105 0.52 2.63 -49.08
C VAL A 105 -0.39 3.84 -49.25
N ASP A 106 -1.57 3.76 -48.65
CA ASP A 106 -2.46 4.91 -48.54
C ASP A 106 -2.09 5.76 -47.34
N ARG A 107 -1.47 6.90 -47.60
CA ARG A 107 -0.91 7.81 -46.58
C ARG A 107 -1.85 8.96 -46.31
N THR A 108 -2.20 9.16 -45.02
CA THR A 108 -3.01 10.29 -44.57
C THR A 108 -2.31 10.98 -43.38
N THR A 109 -2.16 12.28 -43.48
CA THR A 109 -1.63 13.05 -42.30
C THR A 109 -2.79 13.57 -41.45
N ILE A 110 -2.69 13.33 -40.16
CA ILE A 110 -3.63 13.87 -39.19
C ILE A 110 -2.89 14.73 -38.17
N THR A 111 -3.61 15.68 -37.58
CA THR A 111 -3.09 16.52 -36.50
C THR A 111 -3.49 15.95 -35.13
N LEU A 112 -2.52 15.77 -34.28
CA LEU A 112 -2.71 15.33 -32.88
C LEU A 112 -3.06 16.52 -32.00
N ALA A 113 -4.16 16.46 -31.29
CA ALA A 113 -4.54 17.50 -30.34
C ALA A 113 -3.71 17.41 -29.05
N SER A 114 -2.97 18.48 -28.76
CA SER A 114 -2.25 18.59 -27.49
C SER A 114 -3.24 18.64 -26.33
N GLN A 115 -3.01 17.85 -25.31
CA GLN A 115 -3.79 17.81 -24.06
C GLN A 115 -3.04 18.55 -22.95
N ASN A 116 -3.77 19.06 -21.98
CA ASN A 116 -3.15 19.62 -20.79
C ASN A 116 -2.42 18.54 -20.00
N VAL A 117 -1.14 18.77 -19.72
CA VAL A 117 -0.33 17.91 -18.90
C VAL A 117 -0.58 18.22 -17.44
N ASP A 118 -1.21 17.31 -16.72
CA ASP A 118 -1.46 17.43 -15.29
C ASP A 118 -0.51 16.55 -14.49
N ASN A 119 0.60 17.13 -14.04
CA ASN A 119 1.58 16.43 -13.20
C ASN A 119 1.12 16.28 -11.72
N SER A 120 -0.03 16.83 -11.32
CA SER A 120 -0.60 16.54 -9.99
C SER A 120 -1.03 15.07 -9.86
N ARG A 121 -1.27 14.40 -10.99
CA ARG A 121 -1.58 12.96 -11.08
C ARG A 121 -0.34 12.07 -10.93
N VAL A 122 0.85 12.64 -10.97
CA VAL A 122 2.09 11.88 -10.83
C VAL A 122 2.47 11.82 -9.36
N VAL A 123 2.53 10.63 -8.82
CA VAL A 123 3.04 10.35 -7.47
C VAL A 123 4.49 9.89 -7.59
N ASN A 124 5.41 10.68 -7.01
CA ASN A 124 6.80 10.30 -6.88
C ASN A 124 7.03 9.83 -5.45
N TYR A 125 7.28 8.55 -5.29
CA TYR A 125 7.53 7.94 -3.99
C TYR A 125 8.95 8.29 -3.56
N LYS A 126 9.07 9.25 -2.66
CA LYS A 126 10.38 9.53 -2.08
C LYS A 126 10.80 8.29 -1.31
N ASN A 127 11.95 7.75 -1.66
CA ASN A 127 12.68 6.92 -0.73
C ASN A 127 13.07 7.83 0.46
N THR A 128 12.14 8.04 1.38
CA THR A 128 12.30 8.86 2.59
C THR A 128 13.33 8.27 3.54
N THR A 129 13.85 7.13 3.17
CA THR A 129 14.82 6.34 3.93
C THR A 129 16.14 7.04 4.19
N ALA A 130 16.56 8.04 3.42
CA ALA A 130 17.93 8.53 3.54
C ALA A 130 18.13 9.68 4.55
N LYS A 131 17.15 10.54 4.82
CA LYS A 131 17.36 11.70 5.70
C LYS A 131 16.81 11.53 7.11
N ALA A 132 15.61 10.99 7.25
CA ALA A 132 15.08 10.62 8.57
C ALA A 132 15.87 9.44 9.17
N ARG A 133 16.30 8.48 8.35
CA ARG A 133 17.14 7.36 8.77
C ARG A 133 18.45 7.75 9.46
N LYS A 134 19.13 8.80 9.04
CA LYS A 134 20.44 9.15 9.62
C LYS A 134 20.35 9.62 11.07
N PHE A 135 19.21 10.17 11.48
CA PHE A 135 19.00 10.61 12.86
C PHE A 135 18.53 9.47 13.76
N PHE A 136 17.74 8.52 13.24
CA PHE A 136 17.09 7.46 14.02
C PHE A 136 17.73 6.07 13.88
N LEU A 137 18.51 5.80 12.84
CA LEU A 137 19.16 4.49 12.64
C LEU A 137 20.22 4.13 13.70
N ASN A 138 20.74 5.12 14.42
CA ASN A 138 21.73 4.89 15.50
C ASN A 138 21.11 4.82 16.90
N THR A 139 19.79 5.02 17.02
CA THR A 139 19.10 5.00 18.30
C THR A 139 18.26 3.76 18.44
N ARG A 140 18.93 2.61 18.72
CA ARG A 140 18.25 1.51 19.40
C ARG A 140 17.85 2.00 20.79
N VAL A 141 16.78 1.43 21.36
CA VAL A 141 16.46 1.62 22.80
C VAL A 141 17.66 1.25 23.70
N GLU A 142 18.56 0.42 23.17
CA GLU A 142 19.87 0.12 23.78
C GLU A 142 20.84 1.31 23.71
N ASP A 143 20.59 2.32 22.88
CA ASP A 143 21.37 3.56 22.91
C ASP A 143 20.77 4.51 23.96
N SER A 144 21.07 4.18 25.22
CA SER A 144 20.67 4.97 26.39
C SER A 144 21.17 6.44 26.35
N SER A 145 21.96 6.78 25.35
CA SER A 145 22.59 8.10 25.20
C SER A 145 21.59 9.25 24.95
N ILE A 146 20.39 8.97 24.43
CA ILE A 146 19.37 10.00 24.17
C ILE A 146 18.43 10.25 25.37
N PHE A 147 18.35 9.31 26.30
CA PHE A 147 17.52 9.44 27.49
C PHE A 147 18.33 9.91 28.69
N PRO A 148 17.69 10.52 29.70
CA PRO A 148 18.37 10.89 30.93
C PRO A 148 19.04 9.66 31.56
N VAL A 149 20.27 9.80 31.99
CA VAL A 149 20.94 8.79 32.80
C VAL A 149 20.58 9.04 34.25
N PHE A 150 20.35 7.97 35.02
CA PHE A 150 20.10 8.10 36.45
C PHE A 150 21.28 8.77 37.11
N LYS A 151 21.00 9.84 37.88
CA LYS A 151 22.01 10.54 38.70
C LYS A 151 21.84 10.12 40.15
N ASP A 152 22.92 9.89 40.83
CA ASP A 152 22.93 9.75 42.26
C ASP A 152 22.71 11.10 42.95
N ALA A 153 22.02 11.10 44.04
CA ALA A 153 21.81 12.29 44.84
C ALA A 153 23.15 12.81 45.40
N PRO A 154 23.31 14.12 45.57
CA PRO A 154 24.49 14.66 46.24
C PRO A 154 24.57 14.11 47.67
N GLU A 155 25.81 13.95 48.14
CA GLU A 155 26.06 13.56 49.56
C GLU A 155 25.71 14.71 50.49
N GLU A 156 25.26 14.36 51.68
CA GLU A 156 24.92 15.33 52.71
C GLU A 156 26.20 15.75 53.45
N GLU A 157 26.78 16.88 53.07
CA GLU A 157 27.94 17.44 53.70
C GLU A 157 27.61 18.78 54.36
N ASN A 158 28.00 18.97 55.62
CA ASN A 158 27.91 20.25 56.33
C ASN A 158 26.53 20.92 56.30
N ALA A 159 25.44 20.14 56.26
CA ALA A 159 24.08 20.65 56.17
C ALA A 159 23.62 21.33 57.44
N LYS A 160 23.15 22.59 57.30
CA LYS A 160 22.53 23.31 58.41
C LYS A 160 21.15 22.73 58.76
N GLN A 161 20.95 22.32 59.97
CA GLN A 161 19.66 21.79 60.44
C GLN A 161 18.58 22.88 60.45
N LEU A 162 17.45 22.57 59.84
CA LEU A 162 16.25 23.41 59.85
C LEU A 162 15.30 23.00 60.93
N ASN A 163 15.02 23.96 61.85
CA ASN A 163 14.04 23.78 62.93
C ASN A 163 12.73 24.54 62.67
N LYS A 164 12.73 25.44 61.69
CA LYS A 164 11.59 26.27 61.27
C LYS A 164 11.79 26.70 59.81
N GLU A 165 10.73 27.13 59.19
CA GLU A 165 10.68 27.68 57.87
C GLU A 165 11.39 29.05 57.81
N ALA A 166 12.22 29.23 56.75
CA ALA A 166 12.95 30.47 56.48
C ALA A 166 13.27 30.56 55.00
N ASP A 167 13.71 31.73 54.55
CA ASP A 167 14.33 31.88 53.24
C ASP A 167 15.71 31.17 53.27
N LEU A 168 16.02 30.45 52.21
CA LEU A 168 17.21 29.62 52.10
C LEU A 168 18.06 30.05 50.89
N THR A 169 19.39 30.16 51.09
CA THR A 169 20.30 30.60 50.01
C THR A 169 21.58 29.79 50.00
N ASN A 170 22.01 29.35 48.81
CA ASN A 170 23.36 28.85 48.47
C ASN A 170 24.07 27.98 49.53
N LYS A 171 23.37 27.16 50.28
CA LYS A 171 23.90 26.27 51.33
C LYS A 171 23.17 24.93 51.33
N ASN A 172 23.80 23.96 52.02
CA ASN A 172 23.16 22.71 52.35
C ASN A 172 22.34 22.84 53.62
N TYR A 173 21.11 22.33 53.58
CA TYR A 173 20.17 22.33 54.68
C TYR A 173 19.61 20.94 54.93
N ALA A 174 19.28 20.61 56.15
CA ALA A 174 18.66 19.34 56.52
C ALA A 174 17.38 19.54 57.33
N ILE A 175 16.27 18.93 56.91
CA ILE A 175 15.08 18.76 57.71
C ILE A 175 15.23 17.41 58.42
N THR A 176 15.48 17.47 59.73
CA THR A 176 15.75 16.26 60.51
C THR A 176 14.51 15.38 60.69
N SER A 177 14.73 14.12 61.01
CA SER A 177 13.69 13.08 61.05
C SER A 177 12.42 13.48 61.80
N ASN A 178 11.27 13.09 61.22
CA ASN A 178 9.92 13.30 61.76
C ASN A 178 9.47 14.77 61.90
N LYS A 179 10.02 15.68 61.11
CA LYS A 179 9.57 17.08 61.06
C LYS A 179 8.81 17.36 59.75
N SER A 180 7.78 18.20 59.86
CA SER A 180 7.08 18.75 58.71
C SER A 180 7.28 20.26 58.67
N LEU A 181 7.88 20.79 57.59
CA LEU A 181 8.09 22.21 57.39
C LEU A 181 7.39 22.67 56.14
N ASN A 182 6.63 23.79 56.26
CA ASN A 182 5.86 24.38 55.15
C ASN A 182 6.49 25.70 54.73
N PHE A 183 7.05 25.72 53.50
CA PHE A 183 7.77 26.84 52.93
C PHE A 183 6.88 27.77 52.06
N ALA A 184 5.55 27.73 52.25
CA ALA A 184 4.64 28.65 51.54
C ALA A 184 5.09 30.10 51.75
N GLY A 185 5.18 30.91 50.69
CA GLY A 185 5.62 32.29 50.73
C GLY A 185 7.12 32.52 50.96
N LYS A 186 7.95 31.48 51.05
CA LYS A 186 9.40 31.59 51.23
C LYS A 186 10.15 31.66 49.90
N THR A 187 11.38 32.22 49.98
CA THR A 187 12.33 32.23 48.84
C THR A 187 13.44 31.23 49.11
N ILE A 188 13.73 30.38 48.14
CA ILE A 188 14.78 29.34 48.20
C ILE A 188 15.59 29.45 46.90
N GLU A 189 16.87 29.80 47.03
CA GLU A 189 17.74 30.03 45.87
C GLU A 189 19.10 29.31 46.07
N GLY A 190 19.47 28.48 45.09
CA GLY A 190 20.75 27.77 45.04
C GLY A 190 20.97 26.80 46.21
N ALA A 191 19.93 26.43 46.91
CA ALA A 191 20.01 25.59 48.11
C ALA A 191 19.94 24.10 47.78
N THR A 192 20.64 23.25 48.55
CA THR A 192 20.43 21.82 48.59
C THR A 192 19.75 21.46 49.90
N ILE A 193 18.58 20.79 49.84
CA ILE A 193 17.76 20.50 51.02
C ILE A 193 17.62 18.98 51.18
N PHE A 194 18.19 18.44 52.22
CA PHE A 194 18.07 17.05 52.60
C PHE A 194 16.86 16.86 53.49
N VAL A 195 15.92 16.04 53.08
CA VAL A 195 14.70 15.73 53.85
C VAL A 195 14.84 14.32 54.40
N HIS A 196 15.08 14.22 55.72
CA HIS A 196 15.34 12.95 56.41
C HIS A 196 14.08 12.10 56.59
N GLY A 197 14.27 10.85 56.91
CA GLY A 197 13.19 9.88 57.06
C GLY A 197 12.03 10.32 57.94
N GLY A 198 10.81 10.11 57.45
CA GLY A 198 9.57 10.53 58.12
C GLY A 198 9.28 12.02 58.08
N SER A 199 10.16 12.83 57.52
CA SER A 199 9.99 14.29 57.41
C SER A 199 9.27 14.69 56.14
N THR A 200 8.64 15.87 56.18
CA THR A 200 7.93 16.45 55.06
C THR A 200 8.49 17.83 54.71
N PHE A 201 8.86 18.00 53.41
CA PHE A 201 9.05 19.32 52.84
C PHE A 201 7.76 19.68 52.10
N GLU A 202 7.04 20.67 52.63
CA GLU A 202 5.78 21.16 52.07
C GLU A 202 5.98 22.55 51.46
N TYR A 203 5.35 22.82 50.33
CA TYR A 203 5.40 24.12 49.66
C TYR A 203 4.23 24.25 48.67
N ASP A 204 4.06 25.45 48.13
CA ASP A 204 3.02 25.80 47.19
C ASP A 204 3.53 26.72 46.05
N ASN A 205 2.64 27.24 45.26
CA ASN A 205 2.94 28.19 44.16
C ASN A 205 3.39 29.60 44.65
N THR A 206 3.27 29.89 45.94
CA THR A 206 3.81 31.13 46.55
C THR A 206 5.28 31.00 46.93
N THR A 207 5.78 29.77 47.02
CA THR A 207 7.21 29.47 47.26
C THR A 207 8.05 29.77 46.04
N LYS A 208 9.00 30.67 46.16
CA LYS A 208 9.91 31.01 45.07
C LYS A 208 11.16 30.14 45.15
N MET A 209 11.23 29.11 44.28
CA MET A 209 12.41 28.21 44.22
C MET A 209 13.14 28.39 42.89
N THR A 210 14.47 28.65 43.00
CA THR A 210 15.36 28.77 41.84
C THR A 210 16.68 28.03 42.09
N ASN A 211 17.13 27.25 41.11
CA ASN A 211 18.37 26.45 41.19
C ASN A 211 18.46 25.60 42.47
N THR A 212 17.33 25.09 42.95
CA THR A 212 17.21 24.36 44.23
C THR A 212 17.24 22.87 44.01
N THR A 213 18.00 22.16 44.81
CA THR A 213 18.05 20.69 44.83
C THR A 213 17.36 20.18 46.12
N ILE A 214 16.39 19.27 45.96
CA ILE A 214 15.72 18.61 47.05
C ILE A 214 16.08 17.13 47.03
N VAL A 215 16.60 16.60 48.15
CA VAL A 215 16.98 15.21 48.31
C VAL A 215 16.08 14.56 49.36
N LEU A 216 15.20 13.70 48.92
CA LEU A 216 14.36 12.91 49.79
C LEU A 216 15.11 11.65 50.21
N GLN A 217 15.47 11.53 51.49
CA GLN A 217 16.05 10.34 52.06
C GLN A 217 14.94 9.35 52.49
N SER A 218 15.30 8.17 52.95
CA SER A 218 14.35 7.07 53.24
C SER A 218 13.06 7.53 53.95
N SER A 219 11.91 7.21 53.38
CA SER A 219 10.57 7.54 53.91
C SER A 219 10.22 9.04 54.00
N ALA A 220 11.02 9.93 53.42
CA ALA A 220 10.72 11.35 53.37
C ALA A 220 9.59 11.67 52.38
N THR A 221 8.93 12.81 52.62
CA THR A 221 7.79 13.27 51.82
C THR A 221 8.10 14.63 51.17
N LEU A 222 7.90 14.73 49.87
CA LEU A 222 7.72 15.99 49.16
C LEU A 222 6.23 16.23 49.00
N LYS A 223 5.73 17.34 49.49
CA LYS A 223 4.31 17.69 49.43
C LYS A 223 4.12 19.06 48.77
N TYR A 224 3.37 19.08 47.69
CA TYR A 224 3.00 20.30 46.99
C TYR A 224 1.49 20.55 47.10
N THR A 225 1.13 21.73 47.57
CA THR A 225 -0.28 22.12 47.80
C THR A 225 -0.76 23.20 46.84
N GLY A 226 0.08 23.61 45.91
CA GLY A 226 -0.26 24.60 44.88
C GLY A 226 -0.86 23.99 43.59
N ASN A 227 -1.23 24.86 42.66
CA ASN A 227 -1.79 24.49 41.36
C ASN A 227 -0.83 24.72 40.16
N GLY A 228 0.43 25.11 40.43
CA GLY A 228 1.46 25.41 39.44
C GLY A 228 2.42 24.26 39.19
N GLU A 229 3.65 24.63 38.83
CA GLU A 229 4.73 23.65 38.62
C GLU A 229 5.21 23.12 39.97
N MET A 230 5.07 21.81 40.18
CA MET A 230 5.61 21.16 41.39
C MET A 230 7.14 21.15 41.33
N ILE A 231 7.76 20.94 40.19
CA ILE A 231 9.20 21.11 39.98
C ILE A 231 9.38 22.11 38.84
N ALA A 232 9.71 23.34 39.19
CA ALA A 232 9.95 24.40 38.24
C ALA A 232 11.31 24.23 37.54
N LYS A 233 11.47 24.90 36.41
CA LYS A 233 12.73 24.93 35.65
C LYS A 233 13.92 25.34 36.54
N GLY A 234 15.03 24.64 36.39
CA GLY A 234 16.26 24.87 37.14
C GLY A 234 16.30 24.14 38.50
N ASN A 235 15.18 23.58 38.96
CA ASN A 235 15.15 22.81 40.21
C ASN A 235 15.29 21.33 39.93
N THR A 236 15.90 20.63 40.91
CA THR A 236 16.13 19.17 40.84
C THR A 236 15.59 18.47 42.07
N VAL A 237 14.91 17.35 41.87
CA VAL A 237 14.44 16.50 42.99
C VAL A 237 15.02 15.11 42.84
N PHE A 238 15.58 14.61 43.96
CA PHE A 238 16.03 13.23 44.11
C PHE A 238 15.12 12.49 45.08
N CYS A 239 14.53 11.37 44.64
CA CYS A 239 13.87 10.40 45.51
C CYS A 239 14.82 9.19 45.64
N THR A 240 15.50 9.05 46.80
CA THR A 240 16.57 8.06 46.91
C THR A 240 16.08 6.67 47.35
N ASP A 241 14.84 6.58 47.79
CA ASP A 241 14.27 5.35 48.34
C ASP A 241 12.83 5.13 47.88
N ALA A 242 12.47 3.87 47.72
CA ALA A 242 11.13 3.45 47.34
C ALA A 242 10.01 3.85 48.28
N LYS A 243 10.35 4.16 49.55
CA LYS A 243 9.41 4.62 50.57
C LYS A 243 9.20 6.14 50.53
N ASN A 244 9.93 6.86 49.68
CA ASN A 244 9.70 8.29 49.53
C ASN A 244 8.28 8.53 49.00
N LYS A 245 7.67 9.59 49.51
CA LYS A 245 6.33 10.01 49.09
C LYS A 245 6.42 11.30 48.28
N PHE A 246 5.84 11.24 47.08
CA PHE A 246 5.70 12.38 46.18
C PHE A 246 4.22 12.73 46.14
N VAL A 247 3.80 13.79 46.81
CA VAL A 247 2.39 14.11 47.07
C VAL A 247 2.05 15.49 46.49
N ALA A 248 1.09 15.55 45.57
CA ALA A 248 0.47 16.78 45.16
C ALA A 248 -1.03 16.76 45.50
N THR A 249 -1.59 17.88 45.94
CA THR A 249 -3.03 18.00 46.18
C THR A 249 -3.83 18.14 44.88
N GLY A 250 -3.21 18.66 43.82
CA GLY A 250 -3.75 18.77 42.46
C GLY A 250 -2.95 17.95 41.47
N ASP A 251 -2.92 18.40 40.23
CA ASP A 251 -2.15 17.79 39.16
C ASP A 251 -0.65 17.94 39.38
N ILE A 252 0.12 16.97 38.88
CA ILE A 252 1.58 16.95 38.99
C ILE A 252 2.17 17.60 37.73
N ASN A 253 2.81 18.77 37.90
CA ASN A 253 3.45 19.49 36.81
C ASN A 253 4.96 19.59 37.07
N ILE A 254 5.78 19.00 36.21
CA ILE A 254 7.24 18.93 36.31
C ILE A 254 7.85 19.63 35.14
N ASN A 255 8.62 20.68 35.36
CA ASN A 255 9.39 21.42 34.34
C ASN A 255 10.89 21.51 34.67
N GLY A 256 11.32 20.86 35.74
CA GLY A 256 12.71 20.70 36.17
C GLY A 256 13.21 19.26 36.03
N GLU A 257 14.22 18.90 36.85
CA GLU A 257 14.81 17.57 36.85
C GLU A 257 14.25 16.69 37.96
N LEU A 258 13.93 15.40 37.67
CA LEU A 258 13.47 14.41 38.64
C LEU A 258 14.25 13.10 38.44
N TYR A 259 14.97 12.68 39.50
CA TYR A 259 15.65 11.40 39.59
C TYR A 259 15.02 10.60 40.73
N ALA A 260 14.13 9.69 40.38
CA ALA A 260 13.32 8.99 41.36
C ALA A 260 13.59 7.50 41.38
N ASN A 261 13.94 6.97 42.56
CA ASN A 261 14.09 5.54 42.79
C ASN A 261 12.85 5.01 43.57
N PHE A 262 11.76 4.79 42.83
CA PHE A 262 10.56 4.15 43.35
C PHE A 262 10.59 2.62 43.22
N LYS A 263 11.75 2.02 42.93
CA LYS A 263 11.92 0.58 42.85
C LYS A 263 11.93 -0.04 44.23
N GLY A 264 10.80 -0.49 44.68
CA GLY A 264 10.72 -1.18 45.93
C GLY A 264 9.47 -2.00 46.10
N ALA A 265 9.70 -3.20 46.57
CA ALA A 265 8.80 -4.22 47.05
C ALA A 265 8.09 -5.05 45.99
N SER A 266 8.69 -6.20 45.76
CA SER A 266 8.17 -7.51 45.38
C SER A 266 7.23 -7.59 44.17
N SER A 267 7.64 -8.40 43.29
CA SER A 267 6.94 -9.04 42.17
C SER A 267 5.58 -9.73 42.45
N GLN A 268 4.99 -9.48 43.59
CA GLN A 268 3.72 -10.08 43.99
C GLN A 268 2.66 -9.01 44.33
N GLY A 269 2.17 -8.31 43.32
CA GLY A 269 0.79 -7.79 43.30
C GLY A 269 0.28 -6.87 44.43
N LYS A 270 1.06 -6.51 45.43
CA LYS A 270 0.56 -5.80 46.62
C LYS A 270 1.05 -4.36 46.83
N ASN A 271 1.98 -3.83 46.04
CA ASN A 271 2.49 -2.47 46.20
C ASN A 271 2.40 -1.66 44.89
N LEU A 272 1.18 -1.34 44.48
CA LEU A 272 0.88 -0.32 43.45
C LEU A 272 1.10 1.12 43.95
N THR A 273 1.65 1.29 45.20
CA THR A 273 1.86 2.59 45.85
C THR A 273 3.18 3.26 45.45
N THR A 274 4.11 2.56 44.79
CA THR A 274 5.42 3.08 44.44
C THR A 274 5.46 3.58 43.02
N GLY A 275 5.50 4.88 42.81
CA GLY A 275 5.54 5.52 41.48
C GLY A 275 5.09 6.97 41.55
N LEU A 276 5.17 7.64 40.39
CA LEU A 276 4.67 9.00 40.21
C LEU A 276 3.18 8.98 39.92
N GLY A 277 2.41 9.77 40.68
CA GLY A 277 0.97 9.92 40.51
C GLY A 277 0.15 9.04 41.49
N ALA A 278 -0.96 9.59 41.99
CA ALA A 278 -1.85 8.94 42.90
C ALA A 278 -2.81 7.96 42.20
N ILE A 279 -3.21 6.92 42.94
CA ILE A 279 -4.21 5.94 42.50
C ILE A 279 -5.32 5.83 43.54
N LYS A 280 -6.52 5.52 43.07
CA LYS A 280 -7.63 5.08 43.88
C LYS A 280 -7.61 3.55 43.92
N GLU A 281 -7.42 2.96 45.09
CA GLU A 281 -7.60 1.53 45.28
C GLU A 281 -9.10 1.22 45.25
N THR A 282 -9.53 0.42 44.28
CA THR A 282 -10.88 -0.15 44.31
C THR A 282 -10.84 -1.39 45.20
N THR A 283 -11.46 -1.30 46.34
CA THR A 283 -11.77 -2.43 47.25
C THR A 283 -12.97 -3.17 46.71
N ALA A 284 -12.90 -3.79 45.57
CA ALA A 284 -13.93 -4.71 45.13
C ALA A 284 -13.45 -6.15 45.37
N ALA A 285 -14.31 -6.96 45.87
CA ALA A 285 -14.15 -8.41 46.07
C ALA A 285 -13.95 -9.17 44.74
N GLU A 286 -13.73 -8.49 43.66
CA GLU A 286 -13.51 -9.00 42.32
C GLU A 286 -12.05 -9.21 41.99
N LYS A 287 -11.77 -10.32 41.38
CA LYS A 287 -10.46 -10.94 41.13
C LYS A 287 -9.45 -10.11 40.33
N GLU A 288 -9.72 -8.86 39.96
CA GLU A 288 -8.81 -7.97 39.23
C GLU A 288 -8.69 -6.61 39.94
N LYS A 289 -7.55 -6.32 40.51
CA LYS A 289 -7.20 -4.97 40.96
C LYS A 289 -7.06 -4.05 39.76
N SER A 290 -8.05 -3.21 39.48
CA SER A 290 -7.92 -2.14 38.51
C SER A 290 -7.14 -0.97 39.10
N ILE A 291 -6.07 -0.55 38.42
CA ILE A 291 -5.32 0.66 38.74
C ILE A 291 -6.11 1.84 38.20
N THR A 292 -6.61 2.71 39.10
CA THR A 292 -7.33 3.92 38.71
C THR A 292 -6.51 5.15 39.11
N PRO A 293 -5.77 5.78 38.16
CA PRO A 293 -5.10 7.06 38.40
C PRO A 293 -6.11 8.15 38.75
N THR A 294 -5.71 9.11 39.61
CA THR A 294 -6.58 10.21 40.03
C THR A 294 -6.07 11.59 39.69
N GLN A 295 -4.84 11.71 39.17
CA GLN A 295 -4.19 12.98 38.87
C GLN A 295 -3.71 13.02 37.43
N LYS A 296 -3.72 14.19 36.83
CA LYS A 296 -2.99 14.47 35.60
C LYS A 296 -1.50 14.65 35.92
N VAL A 297 -0.64 14.15 35.05
CA VAL A 297 0.81 14.33 35.14
C VAL A 297 1.29 15.02 33.85
N THR A 298 2.03 16.12 33.98
CA THR A 298 2.61 16.87 32.87
C THR A 298 4.10 17.05 33.11
N PHE A 299 4.89 16.68 32.08
CA PHE A 299 6.30 17.02 31.98
C PHE A 299 6.43 18.17 30.99
N GLY A 300 6.81 19.34 31.50
CA GLY A 300 6.96 20.57 30.71
C GLY A 300 8.24 20.59 29.86
N ALA A 301 8.40 21.62 29.07
CA ALA A 301 9.44 21.74 28.02
C ALA A 301 10.90 21.58 28.50
N ASN A 302 11.17 21.80 29.80
CA ASN A 302 12.52 21.66 30.35
C ASN A 302 12.67 20.41 31.22
N ALA A 303 11.62 19.58 31.29
CA ALA A 303 11.61 18.41 32.15
C ALA A 303 12.64 17.36 31.70
N LYS A 304 13.46 16.91 32.64
CA LYS A 304 14.31 15.72 32.51
C LYS A 304 13.99 14.78 33.67
N ALA A 305 13.52 13.58 33.37
CA ALA A 305 13.19 12.65 34.44
C ALA A 305 13.71 11.25 34.14
N TYR A 306 14.36 10.66 35.14
CA TYR A 306 14.66 9.25 35.19
C TYR A 306 13.94 8.63 36.39
N ILE A 307 12.97 7.75 36.10
CA ILE A 307 12.09 7.21 37.14
C ILE A 307 12.26 5.69 37.20
N LYS A 308 12.89 5.19 38.28
CA LYS A 308 12.88 3.75 38.60
C LYS A 308 11.54 3.41 39.26
N GLY A 309 10.47 3.30 38.46
CA GLY A 309 9.12 3.07 38.96
C GLY A 309 8.08 3.39 37.93
N SER A 310 6.81 3.25 38.30
CA SER A 310 5.68 3.48 37.41
C SER A 310 5.26 4.95 37.34
N ILE A 311 4.71 5.38 36.22
CA ILE A 311 4.00 6.65 36.05
C ILE A 311 2.51 6.33 35.95
N ARG A 312 1.67 7.03 36.69
CA ARG A 312 0.22 6.83 36.77
C ARG A 312 -0.48 8.17 36.62
N ALA A 313 -1.36 8.28 35.66
CA ALA A 313 -2.01 9.54 35.32
C ALA A 313 -3.43 9.33 34.79
N THR A 314 -4.34 10.26 35.10
CA THR A 314 -5.59 10.36 34.32
C THR A 314 -5.30 10.80 32.89
N VAL A 315 -4.40 11.78 32.74
CA VAL A 315 -3.83 12.22 31.47
C VAL A 315 -2.33 12.43 31.68
N LEU A 316 -1.51 11.87 30.80
CA LEU A 316 -0.06 12.08 30.79
C LEU A 316 0.33 12.95 29.60
N ASN A 317 1.00 14.08 29.86
CA ASN A 317 1.57 14.93 28.82
C ASN A 317 3.09 14.97 28.93
N ILE A 318 3.76 14.67 27.83
CA ILE A 318 5.19 14.88 27.61
C ILE A 318 5.31 16.01 26.58
N GLU A 319 5.56 17.22 27.07
CA GLU A 319 5.59 18.41 26.22
C GLU A 319 6.87 18.49 25.37
N ASN A 320 6.83 19.30 24.32
CA ASN A 320 7.96 19.46 23.42
C ASN A 320 9.18 20.00 24.19
N GLY A 321 10.33 19.30 24.08
CA GLY A 321 11.57 19.59 24.81
C GLY A 321 11.75 18.71 26.06
N ALA A 322 10.72 18.06 26.57
CA ALA A 322 10.84 17.12 27.69
C ALA A 322 11.59 15.85 27.29
N ASN A 323 12.36 15.27 28.21
CA ASN A 323 13.07 14.00 27.98
C ASN A 323 12.89 13.10 29.20
N ILE A 324 12.10 12.04 29.03
CA ILE A 324 11.62 11.22 30.14
C ILE A 324 11.98 9.76 29.89
N TYR A 325 12.46 9.12 30.95
CA TYR A 325 12.73 7.69 30.98
C TYR A 325 12.13 7.01 32.22
N THR A 326 11.47 5.87 32.01
CA THR A 326 10.97 5.06 33.14
C THR A 326 11.34 3.58 32.96
N THR A 327 11.81 2.95 34.02
CA THR A 327 12.15 1.52 34.03
C THR A 327 10.96 0.60 34.30
N SER A 328 9.74 1.14 34.43
CA SER A 328 8.55 0.37 34.76
C SER A 328 7.38 0.80 33.90
N ASN A 329 6.18 0.64 34.42
CA ASN A 329 4.95 0.78 33.63
C ASN A 329 4.43 2.22 33.62
N ILE A 330 3.74 2.56 32.53
CA ILE A 330 2.88 3.75 32.41
C ILE A 330 1.43 3.30 32.38
N PHE A 331 0.62 3.85 33.29
CA PHE A 331 -0.82 3.60 33.33
C PHE A 331 -1.58 4.91 33.23
N SER A 332 -2.40 5.02 32.18
CA SER A 332 -3.35 6.10 32.03
C SER A 332 -4.74 5.55 31.75
N ASN A 333 -5.75 6.05 32.48
CA ASN A 333 -7.15 5.75 32.15
C ASN A 333 -7.77 6.76 31.17
N GLY A 334 -6.98 7.74 30.73
CA GLY A 334 -7.29 8.69 29.68
C GLY A 334 -6.20 8.73 28.63
N THR A 335 -5.82 9.91 28.19
CA THR A 335 -4.90 10.13 27.07
C THR A 335 -3.45 10.25 27.50
N VAL A 336 -2.54 9.63 26.75
CA VAL A 336 -1.11 9.87 26.81
C VAL A 336 -0.70 10.66 25.58
N ASN A 337 -0.12 11.86 25.77
CA ASN A 337 0.38 12.74 24.73
C ASN A 337 1.89 12.83 24.78
N ILE A 338 2.58 12.42 23.72
CA ILE A 338 4.04 12.40 23.62
C ILE A 338 4.48 13.34 22.52
N LYS A 339 4.81 14.58 22.86
CA LYS A 339 5.29 15.59 21.89
C LYS A 339 6.83 15.61 21.80
N SER A 340 7.52 14.90 22.68
CA SER A 340 8.99 14.87 22.72
C SER A 340 9.50 13.45 22.93
N GLN A 341 10.38 13.19 23.90
CA GLN A 341 11.05 11.91 24.07
C GLN A 341 10.56 11.16 25.29
N LEU A 342 10.07 9.94 25.11
CA LEU A 342 9.69 9.03 26.17
C LEU A 342 10.30 7.64 25.96
N GLY A 343 11.16 7.22 26.90
CA GLY A 343 11.66 5.83 27.01
C GLY A 343 10.92 5.07 28.10
N ILE A 344 10.59 3.80 27.83
CA ILE A 344 9.89 2.92 28.75
C ILE A 344 10.40 1.49 28.65
N GLU A 345 10.72 0.85 29.79
CA GLU A 345 11.10 -0.57 29.84
C GLU A 345 9.93 -1.51 30.18
N GLY A 346 8.83 -0.98 30.72
CA GLY A 346 7.62 -1.73 31.06
C GLY A 346 6.49 -1.54 30.06
N PHE A 347 5.26 -1.68 30.54
CA PHE A 347 4.05 -1.54 29.72
C PHE A 347 3.56 -0.10 29.69
N LEU A 348 3.20 0.39 28.51
CA LEU A 348 2.37 1.57 28.36
C LEU A 348 0.92 1.13 28.15
N LYS A 349 0.05 1.54 29.06
CA LYS A 349 -1.38 1.24 29.04
C LYS A 349 -2.16 2.55 29.07
N ALA A 350 -2.96 2.81 28.03
CA ALA A 350 -3.73 4.05 27.90
C ALA A 350 -5.11 3.81 27.30
N GLN A 351 -6.07 4.71 27.57
CA GLN A 351 -7.29 4.76 26.78
C GLN A 351 -6.96 5.25 25.36
N ASP A 352 -6.30 6.40 25.25
CA ASP A 352 -5.84 6.95 23.98
C ASP A 352 -4.36 7.32 24.05
N LEU A 353 -3.67 7.27 22.90
CA LEU A 353 -2.25 7.58 22.80
C LEU A 353 -2.00 8.45 21.57
N ASN A 354 -1.42 9.64 21.77
CA ASN A 354 -0.96 10.51 20.70
C ASN A 354 0.56 10.62 20.74
N VAL A 355 1.22 10.32 19.64
CA VAL A 355 2.66 10.41 19.49
C VAL A 355 2.99 11.39 18.38
N ASP A 356 3.57 12.54 18.76
CA ASP A 356 4.12 13.54 17.84
C ASP A 356 5.66 13.50 17.84
N GLY A 357 6.26 12.92 18.90
CA GLY A 357 7.69 12.82 19.11
C GLY A 357 8.23 11.41 18.97
N TYR A 358 9.08 11.02 19.93
CA TYR A 358 9.73 9.72 19.99
C TYR A 358 9.28 8.90 21.19
N LEU A 359 8.72 7.73 20.93
CA LEU A 359 8.39 6.72 21.94
C LEU A 359 9.30 5.49 21.76
N ALA A 360 10.17 5.24 22.72
CA ALA A 360 11.02 4.06 22.77
C ALA A 360 10.51 3.06 23.80
N ALA A 361 10.00 1.93 23.35
CA ALA A 361 9.60 0.81 24.18
C ALA A 361 10.70 -0.26 24.21
N GLY A 362 11.22 -0.57 25.36
CA GLY A 362 12.32 -1.49 25.58
C GLY A 362 11.96 -2.95 25.23
N LYS A 363 12.97 -3.82 25.29
CA LYS A 363 12.93 -5.22 24.80
C LYS A 363 11.79 -6.08 25.35
N ASN A 364 11.30 -5.79 26.56
CA ASN A 364 10.21 -6.50 27.20
C ASN A 364 8.91 -5.67 27.31
N SER A 365 8.86 -4.57 26.58
CA SER A 365 7.76 -3.61 26.66
C SER A 365 6.61 -3.96 25.72
N ALA A 366 5.42 -3.49 26.06
CA ALA A 366 4.28 -3.47 25.17
C ALA A 366 3.52 -2.15 25.26
N ILE A 367 2.94 -1.75 24.15
CA ILE A 367 2.03 -0.62 24.06
C ILE A 367 0.61 -1.18 23.95
N ARG A 368 -0.25 -0.85 24.91
CA ARG A 368 -1.64 -1.28 24.97
C ARG A 368 -2.57 -0.06 24.99
N VAL A 369 -3.38 0.09 23.94
CA VAL A 369 -4.35 1.18 23.81
C VAL A 369 -5.75 0.60 23.61
N PHE A 370 -6.74 1.17 24.29
CA PHE A 370 -8.12 0.69 24.25
C PHE A 370 -9.05 1.51 23.34
N GLY A 371 -8.66 2.72 22.99
CA GLY A 371 -9.37 3.62 22.10
C GLY A 371 -8.56 3.91 20.84
N THR A 372 -8.07 5.14 20.73
CA THR A 372 -7.34 5.60 19.55
C THR A 372 -5.86 5.77 19.83
N MET A 373 -5.04 5.25 18.95
CA MET A 373 -3.60 5.51 18.89
C MET A 373 -3.28 6.28 17.62
N ASN A 374 -2.80 7.52 17.77
CA ASN A 374 -2.36 8.36 16.66
C ASN A 374 -0.83 8.41 16.64
N VAL A 375 -0.24 8.02 15.51
CA VAL A 375 1.17 8.22 15.19
C VAL A 375 1.24 9.35 14.19
N ASN A 376 1.55 10.55 14.66
CA ASN A 376 1.39 11.79 13.90
C ASN A 376 2.54 12.04 12.92
N ASP A 377 2.47 13.13 12.14
CA ASP A 377 3.46 13.46 11.11
C ASP A 377 4.88 13.56 11.71
N GLY A 378 5.78 12.74 11.16
CA GLY A 378 7.17 12.67 11.60
C GLY A 378 7.42 11.95 12.92
N ALA A 379 6.38 11.43 13.59
CA ALA A 379 6.54 10.68 14.83
C ALA A 379 7.30 9.36 14.62
N TYR A 380 8.07 8.98 15.64
CA TYR A 380 8.83 7.73 15.63
C TYR A 380 8.50 6.87 16.85
N ILE A 381 8.21 5.59 16.61
CA ILE A 381 7.99 4.59 17.64
C ILE A 381 8.94 3.42 17.43
N SER A 382 9.70 3.07 18.46
CA SER A 382 10.40 1.79 18.54
C SER A 382 9.67 0.90 19.53
N ALA A 383 9.15 -0.24 19.07
CA ALA A 383 8.32 -1.10 19.91
C ALA A 383 8.48 -2.59 19.57
N ASN A 384 8.13 -3.44 20.55
CA ASN A 384 8.10 -4.89 20.37
C ASN A 384 6.69 -5.40 20.05
N TYR A 385 5.71 -4.89 20.79
CA TYR A 385 4.33 -5.31 20.74
C TYR A 385 3.41 -4.11 20.86
N ILE A 386 2.59 -3.90 19.83
CA ILE A 386 1.55 -2.88 19.81
C ILE A 386 0.19 -3.57 19.76
N ASN A 387 -0.66 -3.26 20.73
CA ASN A 387 -2.02 -3.80 20.76
C ASN A 387 -3.02 -2.65 20.93
N VAL A 388 -3.82 -2.41 19.90
CA VAL A 388 -4.87 -1.38 19.90
C VAL A 388 -6.20 -2.07 19.64
N THR A 389 -6.76 -2.65 20.71
CA THR A 389 -8.01 -3.40 20.60
C THR A 389 -8.89 -3.15 21.84
N ASN A 390 -10.21 -3.18 21.66
CA ASN A 390 -11.20 -3.12 22.74
C ASN A 390 -12.29 -4.18 22.56
N ASN A 391 -11.88 -5.39 22.16
CA ASN A 391 -12.78 -6.51 21.95
C ASN A 391 -13.55 -6.84 23.25
N THR A 392 -14.81 -7.16 23.07
CA THR A 392 -15.69 -7.65 24.15
C THR A 392 -16.06 -9.12 23.92
N LYS A 393 -16.78 -9.71 24.84
CA LYS A 393 -17.37 -11.03 24.67
C LYS A 393 -18.89 -10.90 24.67
N ASP A 394 -19.55 -11.61 23.77
CA ASP A 394 -20.99 -11.74 23.78
C ASP A 394 -21.47 -12.69 24.91
N GLU A 395 -22.76 -12.83 25.07
CA GLU A 395 -23.36 -13.71 26.10
C GLU A 395 -22.97 -15.19 25.94
N LYS A 396 -22.54 -15.59 24.74
CA LYS A 396 -22.09 -16.95 24.42
C LYS A 396 -20.58 -17.12 24.60
N GLY A 397 -19.86 -16.05 24.99
CA GLY A 397 -18.41 -16.04 25.15
C GLY A 397 -17.64 -15.85 23.87
N ASN A 398 -18.28 -15.59 22.71
CA ASN A 398 -17.59 -15.28 21.46
C ASN A 398 -16.97 -13.89 21.50
N ILE A 399 -15.82 -13.73 20.86
CA ILE A 399 -15.16 -12.43 20.75
C ILE A 399 -15.95 -11.57 19.77
N VAL A 400 -16.40 -10.40 20.25
CA VAL A 400 -16.97 -9.34 19.43
C VAL A 400 -15.85 -8.33 19.18
N ALA A 401 -15.53 -8.09 17.91
CA ALA A 401 -14.50 -7.13 17.53
C ALA A 401 -14.90 -5.73 17.99
N GLY A 402 -13.93 -5.03 18.56
CA GLY A 402 -14.08 -3.65 18.98
C GLY A 402 -13.86 -2.67 17.81
N ASN A 403 -13.65 -1.40 18.17
CA ASN A 403 -13.44 -0.31 17.22
C ASN A 403 -12.19 0.52 17.54
N ALA A 404 -11.30 0.01 18.38
CA ALA A 404 -10.05 0.69 18.67
C ALA A 404 -9.23 0.87 17.40
N THR A 405 -8.61 2.05 17.24
CA THR A 405 -8.04 2.47 15.96
C THR A 405 -6.58 2.88 16.11
N LEU A 406 -5.72 2.34 15.26
CA LEU A 406 -4.36 2.84 15.03
C LEU A 406 -4.35 3.68 13.76
N ASN A 407 -4.17 5.00 13.94
CA ASN A 407 -4.00 5.94 12.85
C ASN A 407 -2.51 6.17 12.57
N LEU A 408 -2.10 5.95 11.35
CA LEU A 408 -0.75 6.21 10.85
C LEU A 408 -0.80 7.43 9.93
N ASN A 409 -0.26 8.55 10.41
CA ASN A 409 -0.25 9.80 9.69
C ASN A 409 1.03 9.96 8.87
N LYS A 410 1.10 11.03 8.09
CA LYS A 410 2.18 11.32 7.16
C LYS A 410 3.59 11.21 7.79
N ASN A 411 4.52 10.58 7.09
CA ASN A 411 5.93 10.42 7.47
C ASN A 411 6.19 9.75 8.82
N CYS A 412 5.21 9.13 9.44
CA CYS A 412 5.43 8.40 10.69
C CYS A 412 6.29 7.14 10.48
N LEU A 413 6.99 6.72 11.52
CA LEU A 413 7.80 5.50 11.50
C LEU A 413 7.51 4.65 12.74
N ILE A 414 7.12 3.39 12.54
CA ILE A 414 7.12 2.37 13.57
C ILE A 414 8.21 1.35 13.25
N ARG A 415 9.16 1.21 14.15
CA ARG A 415 10.20 0.18 14.09
C ARG A 415 9.88 -0.95 15.04
N LEU A 416 9.72 -2.14 14.50
CA LEU A 416 9.45 -3.35 15.28
C LEU A 416 10.75 -4.10 15.60
N SER A 417 10.80 -4.68 16.79
CA SER A 417 11.90 -5.54 17.25
C SER A 417 11.39 -6.58 18.24
N ASN A 418 12.11 -7.69 18.38
CA ASN A 418 11.87 -8.78 19.34
C ASN A 418 10.54 -9.54 19.11
N LYS A 419 9.40 -9.06 19.60
CA LYS A 419 8.12 -9.76 19.41
C LYS A 419 7.47 -9.48 18.04
N ASN A 420 7.73 -8.32 17.48
CA ASN A 420 7.35 -7.94 16.11
C ASN A 420 5.85 -8.07 15.80
N VAL A 421 4.98 -7.59 16.71
CA VAL A 421 3.53 -7.73 16.54
C VAL A 421 2.81 -6.38 16.60
N ILE A 422 1.97 -6.11 15.62
CA ILE A 422 0.91 -5.09 15.67
C ILE A 422 -0.44 -5.81 15.57
N ASN A 423 -1.25 -5.70 16.62
CA ASN A 423 -2.61 -6.28 16.67
C ASN A 423 -3.62 -5.18 16.96
N VAL A 424 -4.51 -4.91 16.01
CA VAL A 424 -5.45 -3.78 16.10
C VAL A 424 -6.86 -4.17 15.63
N ASN A 425 -7.90 -3.46 16.08
CA ASN A 425 -9.19 -3.59 15.43
C ASN A 425 -9.19 -2.86 14.09
N ASN A 426 -8.83 -1.57 14.08
CA ASN A 426 -8.76 -0.79 12.85
C ASN A 426 -7.35 -0.25 12.66
N LEU A 427 -6.77 -0.51 11.49
CA LEU A 427 -5.55 0.12 11.02
C LEU A 427 -5.94 1.12 9.93
N VAL A 428 -5.69 2.40 10.17
CA VAL A 428 -6.07 3.49 9.27
C VAL A 428 -4.85 4.28 8.84
N THR A 429 -4.73 4.56 7.56
CA THR A 429 -3.70 5.45 7.02
C THR A 429 -4.36 6.69 6.43
N ASP A 430 -3.75 7.86 6.58
CA ASP A 430 -4.26 9.06 5.94
C ASP A 430 -3.92 9.10 4.43
N ASN A 431 -4.60 9.95 3.68
CA ASN A 431 -4.45 10.08 2.23
C ASN A 431 -3.12 10.73 1.78
N SER A 432 -2.35 11.26 2.71
CA SER A 432 -1.03 11.84 2.46
C SER A 432 0.11 10.95 3.00
N ASN A 433 -0.23 9.75 3.43
CA ASN A 433 0.66 8.88 4.18
C ASN A 433 1.88 8.45 3.35
N GLN A 434 3.06 8.78 3.88
CA GLN A 434 4.36 8.24 3.48
C GLN A 434 5.00 7.53 4.68
N GLY A 435 4.18 7.09 5.63
CA GLY A 435 4.59 6.39 6.84
C GLY A 435 5.16 5.02 6.53
N GLN A 436 5.89 4.50 7.50
CA GLN A 436 6.63 3.26 7.37
C GLN A 436 6.50 2.41 8.63
N ILE A 437 6.31 1.11 8.43
CA ILE A 437 6.54 0.10 9.45
C ILE A 437 7.79 -0.68 9.05
N GLU A 438 8.80 -0.67 9.90
CA GLU A 438 10.10 -1.29 9.67
C GLU A 438 10.31 -2.49 10.60
N LEU A 439 10.76 -3.61 10.02
CA LEU A 439 11.28 -4.77 10.73
C LEU A 439 12.80 -4.80 10.58
N ALA A 440 13.52 -4.62 11.69
CA ALA A 440 14.97 -4.40 11.68
C ALA A 440 15.79 -5.66 12.03
N GLU A 441 15.16 -6.73 12.46
CA GLU A 441 15.84 -7.95 12.90
C GLU A 441 16.03 -8.95 11.78
N ASP A 442 17.14 -9.69 11.82
CA ASP A 442 17.41 -10.79 10.90
C ASP A 442 16.56 -12.02 11.23
N ASN A 443 16.16 -12.76 10.19
CA ASN A 443 15.38 -14.01 10.29
C ASN A 443 14.09 -13.84 11.13
N ALA A 444 13.46 -12.67 11.04
CA ALA A 444 12.30 -12.32 11.82
C ALA A 444 11.03 -12.23 10.97
N VAL A 445 9.90 -12.52 11.60
CA VAL A 445 8.57 -12.31 11.04
C VAL A 445 7.84 -11.26 11.86
N ALA A 446 7.34 -10.21 11.21
CA ALA A 446 6.46 -9.25 11.83
C ALA A 446 5.00 -9.57 11.50
N VAL A 447 4.18 -9.77 12.52
CA VAL A 447 2.75 -10.03 12.36
C VAL A 447 1.97 -8.73 12.45
N ILE A 448 1.27 -8.39 11.39
CA ILE A 448 0.37 -7.22 11.33
C ILE A 448 -1.05 -7.73 11.20
N LYS A 449 -1.79 -7.69 12.29
CA LYS A 449 -3.17 -8.13 12.36
C LYS A 449 -4.12 -6.94 12.51
N ALA A 450 -5.13 -6.86 11.65
CA ALA A 450 -6.23 -5.91 11.79
C ALA A 450 -7.57 -6.56 11.42
N ASP A 451 -8.63 -6.25 12.19
CA ASP A 451 -9.98 -6.61 11.81
C ASP A 451 -10.40 -5.80 10.57
N LYS A 452 -9.99 -4.53 10.50
CA LYS A 452 -10.18 -3.65 9.35
C LYS A 452 -8.88 -2.90 9.04
N PHE A 453 -8.42 -2.98 7.79
CA PHE A 453 -7.39 -2.10 7.26
C PHE A 453 -8.00 -1.09 6.29
N GLU A 454 -7.81 0.19 6.54
CA GLU A 454 -8.36 1.27 5.75
C GLU A 454 -7.23 2.18 5.25
N ASN A 455 -7.06 2.20 3.92
CA ASN A 455 -6.18 3.13 3.25
C ASN A 455 -7.02 4.29 2.71
N ASN A 456 -6.91 5.47 3.31
CA ASN A 456 -7.68 6.65 2.94
C ASN A 456 -7.06 7.44 1.78
N GLY A 457 -6.07 6.89 1.09
CA GLY A 457 -5.39 7.56 0.00
C GLY A 457 -5.41 6.75 -1.29
N ASN A 458 -5.54 7.42 -2.40
CA ASN A 458 -5.67 6.76 -3.70
C ASN A 458 -4.41 6.01 -4.12
N GLU A 459 -3.20 6.29 -3.56
CA GLU A 459 -1.96 5.65 -4.01
C GLU A 459 -0.78 5.75 -3.05
N LYS A 460 -0.92 6.52 -1.98
CA LYS A 460 0.14 6.68 -1.00
C LYS A 460 0.04 5.55 0.01
N ILE A 461 0.75 4.50 -0.26
CA ILE A 461 0.67 3.24 0.46
C ILE A 461 1.58 3.30 1.67
N LEU A 462 1.08 2.86 2.82
CA LEU A 462 1.92 2.55 3.96
C LEU A 462 3.03 1.59 3.51
N SER A 463 4.28 1.98 3.73
CA SER A 463 5.44 1.17 3.38
C SER A 463 5.77 0.21 4.52
N PHE A 464 5.86 -1.07 4.20
CA PHE A 464 6.36 -2.10 5.10
C PHE A 464 7.77 -2.49 4.64
N GLN A 465 8.78 -2.22 5.44
CA GLN A 465 10.18 -2.43 5.05
C GLN A 465 10.89 -3.39 5.99
N THR A 466 11.69 -4.28 5.42
CA THR A 466 12.63 -5.08 6.17
C THR A 466 14.03 -4.52 5.96
N SER A 467 14.75 -4.24 7.03
CA SER A 467 16.19 -3.95 7.00
C SER A 467 17.04 -5.12 7.50
N GLY A 468 16.40 -6.14 8.05
CA GLY A 468 17.02 -7.40 8.46
C GLY A 468 17.07 -8.44 7.32
N ASN A 469 18.09 -9.30 7.31
CA ASN A 469 18.22 -10.38 6.35
C ASN A 469 17.16 -11.46 6.60
N ASN A 470 16.58 -12.03 5.53
CA ASN A 470 15.58 -13.10 5.61
C ASN A 470 14.37 -12.76 6.48
N SER A 471 13.99 -11.48 6.54
CA SER A 471 12.86 -11.03 7.34
C SER A 471 11.67 -10.67 6.48
N CYS A 472 10.46 -10.89 6.99
CA CYS A 472 9.24 -10.62 6.25
C CYS A 472 8.09 -10.21 7.16
N PHE A 473 6.99 -9.77 6.53
CA PHE A 473 5.72 -9.49 7.19
C PHE A 473 4.73 -10.63 6.95
N LEU A 474 3.91 -10.88 7.96
CA LEU A 474 2.72 -11.71 7.86
C LEU A 474 1.49 -10.83 8.10
N PHE A 475 0.67 -10.66 7.05
CA PHE A 475 -0.54 -9.85 7.13
C PHE A 475 -1.76 -10.71 7.41
N GLN A 476 -2.56 -10.28 8.37
CA GLN A 476 -3.81 -10.93 8.73
C GLN A 476 -4.93 -9.88 8.83
N PHE A 477 -5.47 -9.50 7.68
CA PHE A 477 -6.55 -8.53 7.59
C PHE A 477 -7.87 -9.24 7.31
N THR A 478 -8.88 -8.96 8.16
CA THR A 478 -10.24 -9.51 7.95
C THR A 478 -10.96 -8.77 6.83
N LYS A 479 -10.80 -7.44 6.79
CA LYS A 479 -11.38 -6.55 5.75
C LYS A 479 -10.38 -5.49 5.35
N CYS A 480 -10.37 -5.14 4.06
CA CYS A 480 -9.54 -4.07 3.51
C CYS A 480 -10.39 -3.05 2.79
N PHE A 481 -10.02 -1.77 2.90
CA PHE A 481 -10.71 -0.66 2.26
C PHE A 481 -9.71 0.28 1.58
N ASN A 482 -10.11 0.83 0.43
CA ASN A 482 -9.48 1.99 -0.16
C ASN A 482 -10.51 3.13 -0.14
N GLY A 483 -10.31 4.07 0.76
CA GLY A 483 -11.34 5.03 1.13
C GLY A 483 -12.61 4.33 1.61
N SER A 484 -13.76 4.59 1.00
CA SER A 484 -15.04 3.94 1.32
C SER A 484 -15.27 2.61 0.61
N THR A 485 -14.38 2.19 -0.29
CA THR A 485 -14.55 1.00 -1.11
C THR A 485 -13.94 -0.22 -0.43
N GLU A 486 -14.76 -1.23 -0.10
CA GLU A 486 -14.27 -2.51 0.40
C GLU A 486 -13.58 -3.29 -0.73
N LEU A 487 -12.35 -3.71 -0.50
CA LEU A 487 -11.53 -4.46 -1.44
C LEU A 487 -11.73 -5.96 -1.24
N ASN A 488 -11.58 -6.72 -2.32
CA ASN A 488 -11.71 -8.17 -2.25
C ASN A 488 -10.53 -8.84 -1.52
N THR A 489 -9.35 -8.23 -1.61
CA THR A 489 -8.14 -8.72 -0.95
C THR A 489 -7.28 -7.54 -0.48
N PHE A 490 -6.41 -7.76 0.52
CA PHE A 490 -5.45 -6.73 0.93
C PHE A 490 -4.37 -6.48 -0.15
N GLU A 491 -4.15 -7.44 -1.02
CA GLU A 491 -3.24 -7.33 -2.17
C GLU A 491 -3.71 -6.27 -3.17
N ASP A 492 -5.03 -6.01 -3.25
CA ASP A 492 -5.58 -4.93 -4.06
C ASP A 492 -5.14 -3.53 -3.54
N LEU A 493 -4.58 -3.44 -2.34
CA LEU A 493 -3.94 -2.24 -1.80
C LEU A 493 -2.55 -1.98 -2.35
N ALA A 494 -1.99 -2.85 -3.17
CA ALA A 494 -0.62 -2.76 -3.69
C ALA A 494 0.43 -2.50 -2.59
N ILE A 495 0.33 -3.24 -1.48
CA ILE A 495 1.25 -3.12 -0.35
C ILE A 495 2.68 -3.43 -0.80
N GLN A 496 3.58 -2.48 -0.57
CA GLN A 496 5.00 -2.67 -0.83
C GLN A 496 5.65 -3.35 0.37
N ALA A 497 5.84 -4.66 0.29
CA ALA A 497 6.45 -5.44 1.36
C ALA A 497 7.03 -6.76 0.85
N THR A 498 8.04 -7.27 1.54
CA THR A 498 8.35 -8.70 1.51
C THR A 498 7.41 -9.37 2.51
N TYR A 499 6.52 -10.22 2.05
CA TYR A 499 5.53 -10.86 2.92
C TYR A 499 5.32 -12.34 2.55
N ILE A 500 4.84 -13.11 3.54
CA ILE A 500 4.30 -14.45 3.30
C ILE A 500 2.79 -14.39 3.28
N ASP A 501 2.20 -15.16 2.36
CA ASP A 501 0.77 -15.40 2.40
C ASP A 501 0.42 -16.26 3.62
N TYR A 502 -0.73 -15.98 4.22
CA TYR A 502 -1.18 -16.68 5.41
C TYR A 502 -1.47 -18.14 5.09
N ASP A 503 -0.62 -19.04 5.57
CA ASP A 503 -0.81 -20.49 5.50
C ASP A 503 -1.33 -21.01 6.85
N LYS A 504 -2.52 -21.62 6.83
CA LYS A 504 -3.15 -22.18 8.01
C LYS A 504 -2.48 -23.48 8.50
N THR A 505 -1.52 -24.02 7.76
CA THR A 505 -0.93 -25.34 8.06
C THR A 505 0.13 -25.32 9.14
N THR A 506 0.79 -24.17 9.35
CA THR A 506 1.88 -24.03 10.34
C THR A 506 1.48 -23.00 11.40
N GLU A 507 1.50 -23.40 12.66
CA GLU A 507 1.17 -22.51 13.78
C GLU A 507 2.43 -22.08 14.52
N ASN A 508 2.62 -20.78 14.69
CA ASN A 508 3.61 -20.21 15.58
C ASN A 508 2.94 -19.37 16.66
N LYS A 509 3.52 -19.36 17.83
CA LYS A 509 2.93 -18.72 18.98
C LYS A 509 3.85 -17.65 19.53
N VAL A 510 3.35 -16.44 19.63
CA VAL A 510 4.02 -15.35 20.34
C VAL A 510 3.36 -15.18 21.69
N ASP A 511 4.02 -15.65 22.74
CA ASP A 511 3.57 -15.46 24.12
C ASP A 511 4.09 -14.14 24.64
N PHE A 512 3.16 -13.28 25.03
CA PHE A 512 3.47 -12.01 25.68
C PHE A 512 2.52 -11.80 26.86
N LYS A 513 3.08 -11.79 28.05
CA LYS A 513 2.31 -11.64 29.28
C LYS A 513 2.50 -10.26 29.87
N ASP A 514 1.40 -9.62 30.27
CA ASP A 514 1.44 -8.37 31.00
C ASP A 514 1.81 -8.59 32.48
N GLU A 515 1.87 -7.51 33.23
CA GLU A 515 2.17 -7.51 34.68
C GLU A 515 1.17 -8.31 35.54
N ASN A 516 -0.01 -8.60 35.01
CA ASN A 516 -1.04 -9.41 35.65
C ASN A 516 -1.05 -10.87 35.12
N ASN A 517 0.02 -11.28 34.44
CA ASN A 517 0.16 -12.60 33.82
C ASN A 517 -0.92 -12.90 32.76
N ARG A 518 -1.59 -11.86 32.22
CA ARG A 518 -2.54 -12.00 31.11
C ARG A 518 -1.74 -12.15 29.81
N ASN A 519 -2.07 -13.19 29.04
CA ASN A 519 -1.41 -13.40 27.76
C ASN A 519 -2.08 -12.55 26.66
N TYR A 520 -1.33 -11.61 26.11
CA TYR A 520 -1.66 -10.86 24.91
C TYR A 520 -0.94 -11.44 23.68
N GLY A 521 -0.36 -12.60 23.81
CA GLY A 521 0.32 -13.29 22.76
C GLY A 521 -0.61 -13.58 21.60
N TYR A 522 -0.02 -13.73 20.46
CA TYR A 522 -0.71 -13.96 19.20
C TYR A 522 -0.27 -15.30 18.62
N GLU A 523 -1.22 -16.12 18.22
CA GLU A 523 -0.96 -17.34 17.45
C GLU A 523 -1.10 -17.02 15.97
N TRP A 524 -0.07 -17.36 15.19
CA TRP A 524 -0.10 -17.24 13.75
C TRP A 524 0.32 -18.56 13.11
N LYS A 525 -0.20 -18.77 11.90
CA LYS A 525 0.08 -19.96 11.11
C LYS A 525 0.84 -19.56 9.88
N GLY A 526 2.04 -20.06 9.73
CA GLY A 526 2.90 -19.78 8.59
C GLY A 526 4.24 -20.48 8.74
N ASP A 527 4.87 -20.79 7.63
CA ASP A 527 6.17 -21.44 7.59
C ASP A 527 7.27 -20.40 7.31
N ALA A 528 7.99 -19.99 8.35
CA ALA A 528 9.08 -19.03 8.22
C ALA A 528 10.23 -19.56 7.32
N SER A 529 10.34 -20.88 7.10
CA SER A 529 11.31 -21.46 6.19
C SER A 529 10.97 -21.24 4.71
N LYS A 530 9.71 -20.87 4.41
CA LYS A 530 9.26 -20.46 3.07
C LYS A 530 9.44 -18.97 2.80
N LEU A 531 10.18 -18.28 3.67
CA LEU A 531 10.55 -16.91 3.47
C LEU A 531 11.26 -16.70 2.16
N VAL A 532 10.66 -15.90 1.32
CA VAL A 532 11.16 -15.61 0.00
C VAL A 532 11.83 -14.25 0.01
N THR A 533 13.06 -14.27 -0.31
CA THR A 533 13.83 -13.31 -1.10
C THR A 533 14.46 -12.13 -0.40
N SER A 534 15.75 -12.06 -0.62
CA SER A 534 16.60 -10.88 -0.53
C SER A 534 16.27 -9.78 -1.57
N GLN A 535 15.25 -9.95 -2.41
CA GLN A 535 14.93 -9.01 -3.50
C GLN A 535 13.47 -8.56 -3.46
N LYS A 536 13.22 -7.27 -3.70
CA LYS A 536 11.89 -6.65 -3.72
C LYS A 536 11.78 -5.59 -4.81
N LEU A 537 10.55 -5.34 -5.25
CA LEU A 537 10.21 -4.28 -6.18
C LEU A 537 9.79 -3.02 -5.42
N ASP A 538 10.64 -2.01 -5.44
CA ASP A 538 10.32 -0.69 -4.89
C ASP A 538 9.61 0.16 -5.96
N LEU A 539 8.42 0.67 -5.65
CA LEU A 539 7.71 1.63 -6.51
C LEU A 539 8.33 3.01 -6.36
N ILE A 540 8.87 3.53 -7.46
CA ILE A 540 9.56 4.82 -7.50
C ILE A 540 8.59 5.94 -7.87
N ALA A 541 7.75 5.69 -8.86
CA ALA A 541 6.76 6.66 -9.31
C ALA A 541 5.56 5.97 -9.96
N SER A 542 4.42 6.63 -9.93
CA SER A 542 3.24 6.22 -10.69
C SER A 542 2.49 7.43 -11.26
N SER A 543 1.71 7.21 -12.30
CA SER A 543 0.73 8.17 -12.79
C SER A 543 -0.64 7.51 -12.88
N GLU A 544 -1.73 8.28 -12.70
CA GLU A 544 -3.09 7.75 -12.81
C GLU A 544 -3.96 8.56 -13.75
N ASP A 545 -5.01 7.92 -14.24
CA ASP A 545 -6.08 8.59 -14.97
C ASP A 545 -7.37 8.58 -14.13
N PRO A 546 -7.80 9.72 -13.60
CA PRO A 546 -9.02 9.79 -12.82
C PRO A 546 -10.28 9.52 -13.67
N SER A 547 -10.21 9.68 -15.00
CA SER A 547 -11.36 9.49 -15.88
C SER A 547 -11.64 8.03 -16.22
N ASP A 548 -10.69 7.10 -15.95
CA ASP A 548 -10.78 5.67 -16.32
C ASP A 548 -11.02 5.40 -17.83
N GLY A 549 -10.93 6.44 -18.67
CA GLY A 549 -11.28 6.38 -20.10
C GLY A 549 -10.20 5.77 -20.99
N GLN A 550 -8.98 5.60 -20.49
CA GLN A 550 -7.84 5.14 -21.26
C GLN A 550 -7.03 4.08 -20.51
N SER A 551 -6.38 3.20 -21.26
CA SER A 551 -5.55 2.11 -20.75
C SER A 551 -4.19 2.12 -21.45
N ALA A 552 -3.10 2.20 -20.67
CA ALA A 552 -1.74 2.12 -21.18
C ALA A 552 -1.48 0.75 -21.81
N THR A 553 -0.92 0.75 -23.00
CA THR A 553 -0.75 -0.45 -23.82
C THR A 553 0.71 -0.83 -24.03
N CYS A 554 1.59 0.14 -24.23
CA CYS A 554 3.01 -0.06 -24.44
C CYS A 554 3.79 1.10 -23.83
N ILE A 555 5.01 0.83 -23.39
CA ILE A 555 5.95 1.83 -22.89
C ILE A 555 7.34 1.54 -23.45
N GLN A 556 7.97 2.56 -24.01
CA GLN A 556 9.29 2.47 -24.64
C GLN A 556 10.22 3.55 -24.07
N PRO A 557 11.24 3.19 -23.29
CA PRO A 557 12.33 4.12 -22.98
C PRO A 557 13.24 4.32 -24.20
N ALA A 558 13.46 5.55 -24.58
CA ALA A 558 14.39 5.91 -25.66
C ALA A 558 14.80 7.37 -25.54
N ASN A 559 16.06 7.70 -25.91
CA ASN A 559 16.58 9.07 -25.96
C ASN A 559 16.39 9.86 -24.63
N GLY A 560 16.46 9.17 -23.48
CA GLY A 560 16.26 9.76 -22.15
C GLY A 560 14.81 10.13 -21.84
N LYS A 561 13.85 9.65 -22.63
CA LYS A 561 12.42 9.86 -22.46
C LYS A 561 11.68 8.51 -22.43
N LEU A 562 10.42 8.56 -22.00
CA LEU A 562 9.48 7.46 -22.04
C LEU A 562 8.35 7.81 -22.99
N TYR A 563 8.10 6.97 -23.98
CA TYR A 563 6.98 7.08 -24.89
C TYR A 563 5.95 6.04 -24.53
N VAL A 564 4.71 6.46 -24.31
CA VAL A 564 3.65 5.59 -23.79
C VAL A 564 2.43 5.71 -24.69
N SER A 565 1.92 4.57 -25.16
CA SER A 565 0.69 4.50 -25.94
C SER A 565 -0.49 4.05 -25.11
N TYR A 566 -1.66 4.57 -25.50
CA TYR A 566 -2.94 4.28 -24.82
C TYR A 566 -3.99 3.90 -25.85
N HIS A 567 -4.90 3.03 -25.43
CA HIS A 567 -6.13 2.76 -26.15
C HIS A 567 -7.35 3.19 -25.31
N THR A 568 -8.47 3.33 -25.96
CA THR A 568 -9.76 3.60 -25.33
C THR A 568 -10.18 2.43 -24.45
N ASN A 569 -10.72 2.73 -23.28
CA ASN A 569 -11.21 1.71 -22.36
C ASN A 569 -12.74 1.70 -22.36
N GLY A 570 -13.32 0.55 -22.70
CA GLY A 570 -14.77 0.38 -22.78
C GLY A 570 -15.38 0.85 -24.10
N ASN A 571 -16.65 1.28 -24.05
CA ASN A 571 -17.42 1.70 -25.23
C ASN A 571 -17.27 3.20 -25.57
N ASP A 572 -16.36 3.90 -24.93
CA ASP A 572 -16.16 5.32 -25.19
C ASP A 572 -15.36 5.53 -26.48
N VAL A 573 -15.90 6.37 -27.36
CA VAL A 573 -15.29 6.74 -28.65
C VAL A 573 -14.19 7.80 -28.48
N ALA A 574 -13.59 7.90 -27.28
CA ALA A 574 -12.73 9.03 -26.91
C ALA A 574 -11.35 9.04 -27.61
N GLY A 575 -10.94 7.93 -28.22
CA GLY A 575 -9.63 7.78 -28.86
C GLY A 575 -8.46 7.59 -27.89
N GLY A 576 -7.40 6.97 -28.39
CA GLY A 576 -6.16 6.74 -27.65
C GLY A 576 -5.32 8.00 -27.48
N ASN A 577 -4.33 7.91 -26.62
CA ASN A 577 -3.40 8.98 -26.30
C ASN A 577 -1.95 8.51 -26.48
N ILE A 578 -1.04 9.45 -26.66
CA ILE A 578 0.41 9.24 -26.60
C ILE A 578 0.96 10.20 -25.57
N GLU A 579 1.64 9.70 -24.57
CA GLU A 579 2.34 10.52 -23.58
C GLU A 579 3.84 10.41 -23.77
N VAL A 580 4.53 11.55 -23.56
CA VAL A 580 5.98 11.63 -23.43
C VAL A 580 6.29 12.02 -21.99
N ALA A 581 7.02 11.17 -21.32
CA ALA A 581 7.42 11.38 -19.94
C ALA A 581 8.94 11.27 -19.79
N ARG A 582 9.46 11.67 -18.64
CA ARG A 582 10.89 11.55 -18.30
C ARG A 582 11.08 11.26 -16.83
N MET A 583 12.13 10.49 -16.53
CA MET A 583 12.68 10.39 -15.19
C MET A 583 13.73 11.49 -14.97
N THR A 584 13.58 12.26 -13.93
CA THR A 584 14.47 13.37 -13.54
C THR A 584 15.04 13.16 -12.14
N GLU A 585 15.88 14.09 -11.64
CA GLU A 585 16.47 14.04 -10.30
C GLU A 585 17.19 12.70 -10.01
N GLY A 586 18.02 12.24 -10.97
CA GLY A 586 18.75 10.99 -10.80
C GLY A 586 17.84 9.76 -10.81
N ASN A 587 16.89 9.70 -11.73
CA ASN A 587 15.93 8.61 -11.90
C ASN A 587 14.96 8.39 -10.71
N LYS A 588 14.59 9.47 -10.01
CA LYS A 588 13.72 9.41 -8.84
C LYS A 588 12.37 10.10 -9.02
N LYS A 589 12.22 10.91 -10.07
CA LYS A 589 11.02 11.70 -10.28
C LYS A 589 10.50 11.52 -11.71
N LEU A 590 9.30 11.00 -11.83
CA LEU A 590 8.56 10.94 -13.09
C LEU A 590 7.89 12.30 -13.35
N THR A 591 8.03 12.78 -14.58
CA THR A 591 7.34 13.99 -15.05
C THR A 591 6.78 13.71 -16.43
N ILE A 592 5.50 13.98 -16.66
CA ILE A 592 4.88 13.94 -17.99
C ILE A 592 5.16 15.27 -18.65
N GLU A 593 5.73 15.23 -19.85
CA GLU A 593 6.13 16.41 -20.62
C GLU A 593 5.14 16.78 -21.72
N GLN A 594 4.54 15.75 -22.33
CA GLN A 594 3.55 15.94 -23.40
C GLN A 594 2.45 14.86 -23.28
N SER A 595 1.25 15.23 -23.73
CA SER A 595 0.12 14.33 -23.91
C SER A 595 -0.59 14.74 -25.19
N LYS A 596 -0.72 13.83 -26.16
CA LYS A 596 -1.32 14.09 -27.45
C LYS A 596 -2.36 13.04 -27.80
N LYS A 597 -3.51 13.49 -28.25
CA LYS A 597 -4.68 12.67 -28.53
C LYS A 597 -5.12 12.77 -29.98
N ALA A 598 -5.57 11.66 -30.54
CA ALA A 598 -6.32 11.63 -31.77
C ALA A 598 -7.67 10.96 -31.52
N ASP A 599 -8.75 11.56 -32.01
CA ASP A 599 -10.08 11.01 -31.88
C ASP A 599 -10.23 9.72 -32.68
N ARG A 600 -10.86 8.70 -32.06
CA ARG A 600 -11.21 7.42 -32.70
C ARG A 600 -10.02 6.58 -33.18
N ILE A 601 -8.85 6.81 -32.61
CA ILE A 601 -7.65 6.03 -32.87
C ILE A 601 -7.22 5.36 -31.58
N ASP A 602 -7.01 4.05 -31.64
CA ASP A 602 -6.43 3.27 -30.55
C ASP A 602 -5.01 2.86 -30.91
N TYR A 603 -4.08 3.05 -29.95
CA TYR A 603 -2.68 2.67 -30.12
C TYR A 603 -2.38 1.43 -29.29
N ASN A 604 -1.90 0.37 -29.94
CA ASN A 604 -1.60 -0.90 -29.27
C ASN A 604 -0.12 -1.08 -28.95
N HIS A 605 0.75 -0.55 -29.77
CA HIS A 605 2.20 -0.69 -29.62
C HIS A 605 2.92 0.51 -30.21
N LEU A 606 4.15 0.78 -29.72
CA LEU A 606 5.03 1.80 -30.30
C LEU A 606 6.49 1.38 -30.19
N ILE A 607 7.30 1.91 -31.11
CA ILE A 607 8.76 1.85 -31.07
C ILE A 607 9.35 3.20 -31.47
N VAL A 608 10.55 3.47 -31.00
CA VAL A 608 11.39 4.56 -31.51
C VAL A 608 12.42 3.97 -32.47
N ASP A 609 12.47 4.48 -33.70
CA ASP A 609 13.47 4.12 -34.68
C ASP A 609 14.02 5.37 -35.34
N GLY A 610 15.32 5.61 -35.24
CA GLY A 610 15.96 6.84 -35.70
C GLY A 610 15.38 8.08 -35.01
N ASN A 611 14.88 9.01 -35.82
CA ASN A 611 14.25 10.25 -35.36
C ASN A 611 12.70 10.19 -35.36
N LYS A 612 12.12 9.01 -35.46
CA LYS A 612 10.68 8.82 -35.50
C LYS A 612 10.15 7.87 -34.43
N LEU A 613 8.91 8.11 -34.07
CA LEU A 613 8.06 7.20 -33.33
C LEU A 613 7.14 6.49 -34.28
N TYR A 614 7.19 5.16 -34.33
CA TYR A 614 6.29 4.30 -35.09
C TYR A 614 5.27 3.66 -34.19
N LEU A 615 4.04 3.59 -34.66
CA LEU A 615 2.89 3.12 -33.87
C LEU A 615 2.14 2.02 -34.62
N ALA A 616 1.71 1.00 -33.92
CA ALA A 616 0.69 0.07 -34.38
C ALA A 616 -0.64 0.44 -33.72
N GLY A 617 -1.69 0.57 -34.53
CA GLY A 617 -2.99 0.95 -34.03
C GLY A 617 -4.12 0.65 -34.99
N SER A 618 -5.32 1.02 -34.57
CA SER A 618 -6.53 0.93 -35.39
C SER A 618 -7.38 2.19 -35.28
N GLN A 619 -8.01 2.55 -36.39
CA GLN A 619 -9.00 3.61 -36.45
C GLN A 619 -10.39 3.01 -36.60
N GLN A 620 -11.29 3.28 -35.66
CA GLN A 620 -12.64 2.71 -35.69
C GLN A 620 -13.62 3.51 -36.54
N GLY A 621 -14.40 2.78 -37.37
CA GLY A 621 -15.01 3.24 -38.60
C GLY A 621 -16.28 4.09 -38.54
N ASN A 622 -16.99 4.30 -37.45
CA ASN A 622 -18.23 5.08 -37.47
C ASN A 622 -17.97 6.57 -37.17
N GLY A 623 -17.73 7.36 -38.22
CA GLY A 623 -17.57 8.81 -38.19
C GLY A 623 -16.12 9.31 -38.30
N ALA A 624 -15.20 8.50 -38.83
CA ALA A 624 -13.95 9.03 -39.38
C ALA A 624 -14.28 10.06 -40.47
N ALA A 625 -13.54 11.17 -40.53
CA ALA A 625 -13.72 12.14 -41.59
C ALA A 625 -13.54 11.45 -42.97
N GLU A 626 -14.32 11.84 -43.95
CA GLU A 626 -14.26 11.29 -45.30
C GLU A 626 -12.80 11.34 -45.79
N GLY A 627 -12.24 10.21 -46.22
CA GLY A 627 -10.85 10.09 -46.67
C GLY A 627 -9.80 9.79 -45.61
N THR A 628 -10.15 9.56 -44.34
CA THR A 628 -9.20 9.12 -43.33
C THR A 628 -9.01 7.60 -43.33
N ALA A 629 -7.83 7.13 -42.88
CA ALA A 629 -7.52 5.71 -42.78
C ALA A 629 -8.47 5.03 -41.79
N VAL A 630 -8.95 3.85 -42.15
CA VAL A 630 -9.88 3.05 -41.33
C VAL A 630 -9.30 1.65 -41.14
N GLY A 631 -9.37 1.11 -39.93
CA GLY A 631 -8.79 -0.19 -39.55
C GLY A 631 -7.31 -0.08 -39.15
N ALA A 632 -6.56 -1.14 -39.43
CA ALA A 632 -5.15 -1.24 -39.06
C ALA A 632 -4.28 -0.21 -39.78
N PHE A 633 -3.37 0.42 -39.07
CA PHE A 633 -2.39 1.34 -39.62
C PHE A 633 -1.03 1.25 -38.92
N MET A 634 0.03 1.68 -39.63
CA MET A 634 1.29 2.09 -39.05
C MET A 634 1.32 3.62 -38.99
N GLY A 635 1.46 4.18 -37.75
CA GLY A 635 1.62 5.62 -37.56
C GLY A 635 3.09 6.03 -37.55
N GLU A 636 3.43 7.18 -38.11
CA GLU A 636 4.75 7.79 -38.08
C GLU A 636 4.66 9.19 -37.50
N ILE A 637 5.44 9.49 -36.45
CA ILE A 637 5.52 10.81 -35.84
C ILE A 637 7.00 11.21 -35.70
N GLU A 638 7.35 12.41 -36.20
CA GLU A 638 8.69 12.95 -36.01
C GLU A 638 8.97 13.25 -34.54
N LEU A 639 10.15 12.85 -34.10
CA LEU A 639 10.64 13.23 -32.75
C LEU A 639 11.16 14.67 -32.75
N THR A 640 10.94 15.37 -31.65
CA THR A 640 11.43 16.74 -31.45
C THR A 640 12.24 16.80 -30.15
N ALA A 641 12.96 17.88 -29.91
CA ALA A 641 13.69 18.07 -28.65
C ALA A 641 12.77 18.04 -27.43
N SER A 642 11.52 18.51 -27.58
CA SER A 642 10.50 18.47 -26.52
C SER A 642 9.75 17.15 -26.41
N GLY A 643 9.79 16.27 -27.40
CA GLY A 643 9.09 15.00 -27.43
C GLY A 643 8.66 14.57 -28.82
N ILE A 644 7.38 14.75 -29.20
CA ILE A 644 6.82 14.38 -30.50
C ILE A 644 6.17 15.58 -31.18
N SER A 645 6.14 15.55 -32.53
CA SER A 645 5.47 16.56 -33.37
C SER A 645 3.95 16.50 -33.24
N ASP A 646 3.27 17.52 -33.77
CA ASP A 646 1.80 17.58 -33.79
C ASP A 646 1.18 16.78 -34.95
N ASN A 647 1.99 16.33 -35.90
CA ASN A 647 1.49 15.62 -37.08
C ASN A 647 1.88 14.14 -37.02
N MET A 648 0.94 13.29 -37.33
CA MET A 648 1.12 11.86 -37.52
C MET A 648 0.72 11.45 -38.94
N VAL A 649 1.60 10.73 -39.62
CA VAL A 649 1.30 10.10 -40.90
C VAL A 649 0.74 8.70 -40.62
N LEU A 650 -0.46 8.42 -41.09
CA LEU A 650 -1.09 7.10 -41.04
C LEU A 650 -0.83 6.36 -42.36
N ASN A 651 -0.23 5.20 -42.26
CA ASN A 651 -0.03 4.27 -43.36
C ASN A 651 -1.04 3.14 -43.20
N ALA A 652 -2.15 3.17 -43.94
CA ALA A 652 -3.24 2.22 -43.79
C ALA A 652 -2.92 0.88 -44.49
N VAL A 653 -3.24 -0.22 -43.84
CA VAL A 653 -3.11 -1.58 -44.40
C VAL A 653 -4.24 -1.87 -45.39
N ASP A 654 -5.47 -1.52 -45.02
CA ASP A 654 -6.66 -1.70 -45.87
C ASP A 654 -7.76 -0.72 -45.47
N LYS A 655 -7.90 0.36 -46.21
CA LYS A 655 -8.93 1.39 -45.98
C LYS A 655 -10.37 0.87 -46.03
N LYS A 656 -10.59 -0.25 -46.72
CA LYS A 656 -11.94 -0.80 -46.91
C LYS A 656 -12.35 -1.75 -45.80
N ASN A 657 -11.44 -2.10 -44.89
CA ASN A 657 -11.67 -3.11 -43.88
C ASN A 657 -11.36 -2.62 -42.47
N SER A 658 -12.36 -1.98 -41.84
CA SER A 658 -12.29 -1.47 -40.46
C SER A 658 -12.18 -2.56 -39.39
N LYS A 659 -12.22 -3.83 -39.77
CA LYS A 659 -12.14 -4.98 -38.82
C LYS A 659 -10.74 -5.49 -38.61
N ILE A 660 -9.74 -4.93 -39.31
CA ILE A 660 -8.33 -5.28 -39.13
C ILE A 660 -7.75 -4.39 -38.06
N ASP A 661 -7.13 -4.97 -37.05
CA ASP A 661 -6.38 -4.25 -36.00
C ASP A 661 -4.89 -4.53 -36.15
N ALA A 662 -4.05 -3.54 -35.85
CA ALA A 662 -2.61 -3.72 -35.74
C ALA A 662 -2.20 -3.87 -34.29
N ASN A 663 -1.50 -4.95 -33.95
CA ASN A 663 -1.14 -5.34 -32.61
C ASN A 663 0.26 -4.86 -32.21
N CYS A 664 1.23 -4.88 -33.13
CA CYS A 664 2.62 -4.58 -32.85
C CYS A 664 3.34 -4.09 -34.11
N VAL A 665 4.38 -3.27 -33.94
CA VAL A 665 5.29 -2.81 -35.01
C VAL A 665 6.74 -3.04 -34.61
N ALA A 666 7.60 -3.40 -35.54
CA ALA A 666 9.05 -3.52 -35.40
C ALA A 666 9.77 -2.97 -36.62
N ALA A 667 10.97 -2.42 -36.48
CA ALA A 667 11.81 -1.95 -37.56
C ALA A 667 12.82 -3.05 -37.94
N PHE A 668 13.04 -3.24 -39.28
CA PHE A 668 14.04 -4.16 -39.79
C PHE A 668 14.81 -3.47 -40.93
N GLY A 669 15.98 -2.98 -40.65
CA GLY A 669 16.71 -2.13 -41.59
C GLY A 669 15.94 -0.83 -41.86
N THR A 670 15.54 -0.62 -43.12
CA THR A 670 14.71 0.52 -43.52
C THR A 670 13.22 0.19 -43.56
N ASP A 671 12.88 -1.09 -43.41
CA ASP A 671 11.51 -1.59 -43.50
C ASP A 671 10.87 -1.71 -42.13
N HIS A 672 9.54 -1.69 -42.10
CA HIS A 672 8.78 -1.82 -40.83
C HIS A 672 7.77 -2.96 -40.95
N VAL A 673 7.78 -3.84 -40.00
CA VAL A 673 6.89 -5.01 -39.95
C VAL A 673 5.77 -4.74 -38.94
N LEU A 674 4.53 -4.88 -39.40
CA LEU A 674 3.32 -4.71 -38.60
C LEU A 674 2.65 -6.07 -38.40
N ALA A 675 2.46 -6.47 -37.13
CA ALA A 675 1.60 -7.62 -36.79
C ALA A 675 0.13 -7.18 -36.78
N THR A 676 -0.71 -7.86 -37.56
CA THR A 676 -2.14 -7.52 -37.67
C THR A 676 -3.03 -8.71 -37.36
N THR A 677 -4.33 -8.49 -37.22
CA THR A 677 -5.30 -9.56 -37.09
C THR A 677 -5.48 -10.42 -38.38
N LYS A 678 -4.74 -10.08 -39.46
CA LYS A 678 -4.71 -10.85 -40.73
C LYS A 678 -3.29 -11.25 -41.14
N GLY A 679 -2.38 -11.50 -40.21
CA GLY A 679 -1.00 -11.86 -40.50
C GLY A 679 -0.04 -10.72 -40.26
N PHE A 680 0.96 -10.59 -41.12
CA PHE A 680 2.00 -9.56 -41.00
C PHE A 680 2.02 -8.71 -42.28
N THR A 681 2.22 -7.40 -42.12
CA THR A 681 2.37 -6.45 -43.23
C THR A 681 3.76 -5.83 -43.11
N VAL A 682 4.54 -5.89 -44.18
CA VAL A 682 5.84 -5.24 -44.27
C VAL A 682 5.71 -3.99 -45.14
N PHE A 683 6.03 -2.85 -44.56
CA PHE A 683 6.14 -1.55 -45.28
C PHE A 683 7.59 -1.31 -45.61
N ASP A 684 7.86 -1.11 -46.90
CA ASP A 684 9.20 -0.72 -47.34
C ASP A 684 9.42 0.81 -47.28
N LYS A 685 10.67 1.22 -47.42
CA LYS A 685 11.06 2.64 -47.43
C LYS A 685 10.42 3.46 -48.56
N ASP A 686 10.01 2.82 -49.63
CA ASP A 686 9.50 3.49 -50.84
C ASP A 686 7.97 3.68 -50.79
N GLY A 687 7.32 3.23 -49.69
CA GLY A 687 5.89 3.38 -49.46
C GLY A 687 5.05 2.29 -50.14
N SER A 688 5.64 1.14 -50.43
CA SER A 688 4.92 -0.08 -50.78
C SER A 688 4.74 -0.98 -49.58
N PHE A 689 3.85 -1.95 -49.69
CA PHE A 689 3.71 -2.96 -48.65
C PHE A 689 3.31 -4.33 -49.18
N ASP A 690 3.75 -5.37 -48.49
CA ASP A 690 3.38 -6.75 -48.71
C ASP A 690 2.76 -7.39 -47.50
N ASN A 691 1.80 -8.32 -47.69
CA ASN A 691 1.14 -9.05 -46.66
C ASN A 691 1.59 -10.50 -46.60
N TYR A 692 1.91 -11.01 -45.42
CA TYR A 692 2.40 -12.37 -45.21
C TYR A 692 1.55 -13.11 -44.18
N GLY A 693 1.25 -14.38 -44.48
CA GLY A 693 0.45 -15.24 -43.62
C GLY A 693 -1.02 -14.83 -43.50
N SER A 694 -1.81 -15.65 -42.83
CA SER A 694 -3.25 -15.41 -42.63
C SER A 694 -3.67 -15.59 -41.17
N SER A 695 -2.80 -16.17 -40.33
CA SER A 695 -3.04 -16.32 -38.90
C SER A 695 -2.84 -15.00 -38.17
N VAL A 696 -3.63 -14.72 -37.15
CA VAL A 696 -3.54 -13.50 -36.35
C VAL A 696 -2.12 -13.30 -35.86
N GLY A 697 -1.43 -12.23 -36.32
CA GLY A 697 -0.15 -11.80 -35.80
C GLY A 697 -0.30 -11.14 -34.42
N LYS A 698 0.37 -11.66 -33.42
CA LYS A 698 0.31 -11.16 -32.04
C LYS A 698 1.42 -10.17 -31.75
N HIS A 699 2.65 -10.51 -32.13
CA HIS A 699 3.81 -9.69 -31.85
C HIS A 699 4.89 -9.90 -32.90
N VAL A 700 5.68 -8.88 -33.12
CA VAL A 700 6.89 -8.93 -33.92
C VAL A 700 8.00 -8.15 -33.23
N VAL A 701 9.20 -8.69 -33.22
CA VAL A 701 10.39 -8.01 -32.69
C VAL A 701 11.59 -8.32 -33.59
N THR A 702 12.51 -7.38 -33.68
CA THR A 702 13.73 -7.50 -34.48
C THR A 702 14.95 -7.41 -33.55
N VAL A 703 15.79 -8.42 -33.61
CA VAL A 703 17.03 -8.49 -32.82
C VAL A 703 18.09 -9.19 -33.66
N ASN A 704 19.33 -8.68 -33.65
CA ASN A 704 20.47 -9.30 -34.31
C ASN A 704 20.18 -9.60 -35.78
N ASN A 705 19.60 -8.64 -36.48
CA ASN A 705 19.21 -8.72 -37.91
C ASN A 705 18.31 -9.91 -38.26
N LYS A 706 17.40 -10.26 -37.32
CA LYS A 706 16.33 -11.27 -37.53
C LYS A 706 14.99 -10.72 -37.09
N ILE A 707 13.94 -11.15 -37.76
CA ILE A 707 12.54 -10.87 -37.44
C ILE A 707 11.99 -12.10 -36.71
N TYR A 708 11.42 -11.91 -35.55
CA TYR A 708 10.71 -12.91 -34.76
C TYR A 708 9.22 -12.56 -34.77
N ALA A 709 8.42 -13.38 -35.42
CA ALA A 709 6.99 -13.12 -35.70
C ALA A 709 6.13 -14.21 -35.02
N LEU A 710 5.34 -13.80 -34.04
CA LEU A 710 4.45 -14.66 -33.22
C LEU A 710 3.03 -14.58 -33.72
N THR A 711 2.39 -15.72 -33.89
CA THR A 711 0.96 -15.84 -34.20
C THR A 711 0.16 -16.31 -32.99
N GLU A 712 -1.14 -16.13 -33.03
CA GLU A 712 -2.08 -16.47 -31.92
C GLU A 712 -2.11 -17.96 -31.60
N ASP A 713 -1.90 -18.82 -32.62
CA ASP A 713 -1.84 -20.29 -32.43
C ASP A 713 -0.54 -20.78 -31.79
N GLY A 714 0.38 -19.84 -31.50
CA GLY A 714 1.66 -20.15 -30.84
C GLY A 714 2.76 -20.58 -31.80
N THR A 715 2.63 -20.27 -33.07
CA THR A 715 3.70 -20.39 -34.07
C THR A 715 4.61 -19.18 -34.00
N LEU A 716 5.90 -19.37 -33.67
CA LEU A 716 6.93 -18.34 -33.75
C LEU A 716 7.84 -18.62 -34.97
N ASN A 717 7.77 -17.79 -35.95
CA ASN A 717 8.61 -17.82 -37.13
C ASN A 717 9.78 -16.84 -37.01
N VAL A 718 10.96 -17.26 -37.48
CA VAL A 718 12.18 -16.45 -37.52
C VAL A 718 12.56 -16.23 -38.95
N TYR A 719 12.76 -14.99 -39.36
CA TYR A 719 13.16 -14.59 -40.73
C TYR A 719 14.47 -13.81 -40.66
N ASN A 720 15.27 -13.90 -41.74
CA ASN A 720 16.51 -13.13 -41.89
C ASN A 720 16.41 -12.02 -42.92
N SER A 721 15.20 -11.78 -43.45
CA SER A 721 14.89 -10.70 -44.42
C SER A 721 13.46 -10.22 -44.21
N SER A 722 13.16 -9.04 -44.73
CA SER A 722 11.79 -8.46 -44.76
C SER A 722 10.84 -9.21 -45.71
N ASN A 723 11.37 -10.00 -46.66
CA ASN A 723 10.55 -10.97 -47.34
C ASN A 723 10.24 -12.16 -46.44
N MET A 724 9.04 -12.19 -45.89
CA MET A 724 8.61 -13.16 -44.90
C MET A 724 7.89 -14.37 -45.50
N GLU A 725 8.14 -14.72 -46.78
CA GLU A 725 7.54 -15.91 -47.43
C GLU A 725 8.02 -17.23 -46.82
N THR A 726 9.31 -17.31 -46.50
CA THR A 726 9.92 -18.54 -45.95
C THR A 726 10.67 -18.26 -44.69
N ALA A 727 10.22 -18.88 -43.60
CA ALA A 727 10.91 -18.78 -42.32
C ALA A 727 12.23 -19.56 -42.34
N GLU A 728 13.28 -18.97 -41.75
CA GLU A 728 14.55 -19.69 -41.45
C GLU A 728 14.32 -20.80 -40.43
N LYS A 729 13.50 -20.47 -39.41
CA LYS A 729 13.12 -21.40 -38.33
C LYS A 729 11.68 -21.17 -37.88
N THR A 730 11.06 -22.25 -37.46
CA THR A 730 9.70 -22.23 -36.92
C THR A 730 9.70 -22.98 -35.58
N TYR A 731 9.09 -22.38 -34.57
CA TYR A 731 8.92 -22.97 -33.25
C TYR A 731 7.44 -23.02 -32.87
N GLN A 732 7.04 -24.09 -32.16
CA GLN A 732 5.71 -24.22 -31.60
C GLN A 732 5.79 -24.02 -30.09
N VAL A 733 5.32 -22.88 -29.61
CA VAL A 733 5.39 -22.49 -28.20
C VAL A 733 4.09 -22.73 -27.43
N GLY A 734 3.06 -23.19 -28.13
CA GLY A 734 1.71 -23.34 -27.57
C GLY A 734 0.86 -22.07 -27.72
N ALA A 735 -0.44 -22.25 -27.89
CA ALA A 735 -1.39 -21.17 -28.19
C ALA A 735 -1.43 -20.06 -27.14
N VAL A 736 -1.69 -18.84 -27.58
CA VAL A 736 -1.95 -17.68 -26.70
C VAL A 736 -3.39 -17.73 -26.23
N GLU A 737 -3.60 -17.81 -24.90
CA GLU A 737 -4.94 -17.88 -24.32
C GLU A 737 -5.11 -16.85 -23.17
N PRO A 738 -6.22 -16.13 -23.10
CA PRO A 738 -7.28 -16.04 -24.11
C PRO A 738 -6.81 -15.29 -25.34
N LYS A 739 -7.36 -15.66 -26.49
CA LYS A 739 -6.93 -15.19 -27.81
C LYS A 739 -6.86 -13.67 -27.98
N GLY A 740 -7.75 -12.92 -27.34
CA GLY A 740 -7.76 -11.45 -27.40
C GLY A 740 -6.64 -10.75 -26.65
N ASN A 741 -5.86 -11.47 -25.82
CA ASN A 741 -4.84 -10.86 -24.98
C ASN A 741 -3.56 -10.53 -25.75
N LYS A 742 -2.77 -9.62 -25.18
CA LYS A 742 -1.43 -9.33 -25.67
C LYS A 742 -0.51 -10.53 -25.47
N ALA A 743 0.49 -10.62 -26.33
CA ALA A 743 1.58 -11.59 -26.19
C ALA A 743 2.85 -10.97 -26.73
N VAL A 744 3.84 -10.75 -25.91
CA VAL A 744 5.11 -10.11 -26.28
C VAL A 744 6.19 -11.16 -26.41
N VAL A 745 7.05 -11.00 -27.40
CA VAL A 745 8.29 -11.77 -27.59
C VAL A 745 9.47 -10.90 -27.20
N ALA A 746 10.33 -11.39 -26.33
CA ALA A 746 11.62 -10.79 -26.03
C ALA A 746 12.75 -11.73 -26.42
N VAL A 747 13.84 -11.19 -26.97
CA VAL A 747 15.03 -11.93 -27.33
C VAL A 747 16.21 -11.41 -26.53
N ASP A 748 16.89 -12.29 -25.83
CA ASP A 748 18.11 -11.98 -25.11
C ASP A 748 19.24 -11.73 -26.11
N LYS A 749 19.72 -10.49 -26.17
CA LYS A 749 20.78 -10.10 -27.11
C LYS A 749 22.11 -10.79 -26.83
N ALA A 750 22.36 -11.21 -25.61
CA ALA A 750 23.63 -11.79 -25.18
C ALA A 750 23.81 -13.24 -25.64
N ASN A 751 22.75 -14.06 -25.54
CA ASN A 751 22.82 -15.49 -25.81
C ASN A 751 21.83 -15.97 -26.89
N GLY A 752 20.91 -15.11 -27.36
CA GLY A 752 19.90 -15.45 -28.37
C GLY A 752 18.72 -16.26 -27.84
N ASP A 753 18.56 -16.44 -26.54
CA ASP A 753 17.36 -17.07 -25.95
C ASP A 753 16.13 -16.22 -26.25
N ILE A 754 15.02 -16.90 -26.55
CA ILE A 754 13.76 -16.24 -26.89
C ILE A 754 12.74 -16.56 -25.81
N TYR A 755 12.04 -15.54 -25.33
CA TYR A 755 10.99 -15.64 -24.33
C TYR A 755 9.66 -15.18 -24.94
N VAL A 756 8.63 -16.00 -24.81
CA VAL A 756 7.33 -15.79 -25.47
C VAL A 756 6.21 -15.82 -24.45
N CYS A 757 5.49 -14.69 -24.32
CA CYS A 757 4.26 -14.62 -23.55
C CYS A 757 3.13 -15.38 -24.25
N LYS A 758 2.34 -16.16 -23.47
CA LYS A 758 1.20 -16.95 -23.98
C LYS A 758 -0.11 -16.68 -23.24
N GLY A 759 -0.26 -15.49 -22.67
CA GLY A 759 -1.44 -15.17 -21.87
C GLY A 759 -1.52 -15.99 -20.57
N GLU A 760 -2.66 -16.59 -20.28
CA GLU A 760 -2.85 -17.43 -19.10
C GLU A 760 -1.98 -18.70 -19.11
N ASN A 761 -1.53 -19.13 -20.29
CA ASN A 761 -0.59 -20.26 -20.46
C ASN A 761 0.85 -19.92 -20.08
N GLY A 762 1.12 -18.72 -19.55
CA GLY A 762 2.42 -18.32 -19.02
C GLY A 762 3.44 -17.97 -20.09
N VAL A 763 4.69 -18.40 -19.89
CA VAL A 763 5.84 -18.05 -20.74
C VAL A 763 6.54 -19.31 -21.24
N ALA A 764 6.84 -19.34 -22.54
CA ALA A 764 7.76 -20.30 -23.13
C ALA A 764 9.15 -19.69 -23.28
N LYS A 765 10.20 -20.53 -23.14
CA LYS A 765 11.60 -20.19 -23.43
C LYS A 765 12.15 -21.08 -24.53
N ILE A 766 12.84 -20.49 -25.48
CA ILE A 766 13.53 -21.21 -26.55
C ILE A 766 15.03 -20.94 -26.39
N SER A 767 15.82 -22.01 -26.25
CA SER A 767 17.28 -21.96 -26.21
C SER A 767 17.82 -22.85 -27.32
N GLY A 768 18.41 -22.23 -28.32
CA GLY A 768 18.84 -22.94 -29.54
C GLY A 768 17.68 -23.57 -30.32
N SER A 769 17.56 -24.89 -30.33
CA SER A 769 16.42 -25.62 -30.90
C SER A 769 15.43 -26.16 -29.87
N THR A 770 15.73 -26.02 -28.59
CA THR A 770 14.92 -26.56 -27.50
C THR A 770 13.84 -25.57 -27.07
N VAL A 771 12.59 -26.01 -27.06
CA VAL A 771 11.45 -25.23 -26.60
C VAL A 771 10.97 -25.75 -25.24
N ASN A 772 11.13 -24.94 -24.22
CA ASN A 772 10.48 -25.17 -22.92
C ASN A 772 9.17 -24.38 -22.88
N GLN A 773 8.05 -25.07 -23.12
CA GLN A 773 6.73 -24.43 -23.15
C GLN A 773 6.22 -24.00 -21.77
N GLU A 774 6.77 -24.52 -20.69
CA GLU A 774 6.38 -24.24 -19.32
C GLU A 774 7.53 -23.59 -18.52
N TYR A 775 8.26 -22.66 -19.13
CA TYR A 775 9.32 -21.92 -18.47
C TYR A 775 8.80 -21.14 -17.25
N PHE A 776 7.65 -20.54 -17.37
CA PHE A 776 6.90 -19.93 -16.27
C PHE A 776 5.41 -20.18 -16.46
N LYS A 777 4.75 -20.65 -15.42
CA LYS A 777 3.31 -20.87 -15.39
C LYS A 777 2.64 -19.73 -14.64
N CYS A 778 1.70 -19.05 -15.30
CA CYS A 778 0.98 -17.96 -14.66
C CYS A 778 0.22 -18.46 -13.43
N PRO A 779 0.40 -17.82 -12.26
CA PRO A 779 -0.31 -18.20 -11.06
C PRO A 779 -1.81 -17.94 -11.20
N THR A 780 -2.59 -18.87 -10.68
CA THR A 780 -4.01 -18.66 -10.41
C THR A 780 -4.17 -18.64 -8.92
N ILE A 781 -4.48 -17.48 -8.35
CA ILE A 781 -4.83 -17.38 -6.94
C ILE A 781 -6.33 -17.62 -6.84
N SER A 782 -6.71 -18.85 -6.58
CA SER A 782 -8.10 -19.17 -6.26
C SER A 782 -8.38 -18.79 -4.81
N ASN A 783 -9.46 -18.04 -4.62
CA ASN A 783 -9.96 -17.74 -3.29
C ASN A 783 -10.67 -18.97 -2.75
N SER A 784 -10.06 -19.64 -1.79
CA SER A 784 -10.81 -20.61 -1.00
C SER A 784 -11.92 -19.88 -0.24
N ALA A 785 -13.08 -20.53 -0.07
CA ALA A 785 -14.20 -19.99 0.70
C ALA A 785 -13.80 -19.55 2.13
N ASP A 786 -12.71 -20.10 2.65
CA ASP A 786 -12.16 -19.80 3.97
C ASP A 786 -11.38 -18.47 4.04
N ASN A 787 -10.90 -17.95 2.92
CA ASN A 787 -10.06 -16.73 2.90
C ASN A 787 -10.85 -15.44 2.83
N LYS A 788 -12.19 -15.48 2.74
CA LYS A 788 -13.06 -14.30 2.59
C LYS A 788 -12.67 -13.34 1.46
N ARG A 789 -12.01 -13.86 0.43
CA ARG A 789 -11.56 -13.11 -0.75
C ARG A 789 -12.47 -13.46 -1.92
N PRO A 790 -13.44 -12.63 -2.29
CA PRO A 790 -14.29 -12.93 -3.45
C PRO A 790 -13.52 -12.67 -4.74
N GLY A 791 -13.43 -13.70 -5.59
CA GLY A 791 -12.90 -13.62 -6.94
C GLY A 791 -11.53 -14.28 -7.11
N GLU A 792 -11.34 -14.84 -8.30
CA GLU A 792 -10.10 -15.47 -8.73
C GLU A 792 -9.19 -14.41 -9.40
N VAL A 793 -7.92 -14.34 -9.00
CA VAL A 793 -6.91 -13.54 -9.68
C VAL A 793 -6.11 -14.46 -10.57
N LYS A 794 -6.29 -14.31 -11.87
CA LYS A 794 -5.51 -15.03 -12.88
C LYS A 794 -4.35 -14.19 -13.36
N GLY A 795 -3.17 -14.76 -13.33
CA GLY A 795 -2.03 -14.22 -14.05
C GLY A 795 -2.25 -14.37 -15.55
N CYS A 796 -1.80 -13.38 -16.31
CA CYS A 796 -1.83 -13.40 -17.75
C CYS A 796 -0.56 -12.73 -18.30
N ALA A 797 0.33 -13.52 -18.90
CA ALA A 797 1.59 -13.05 -19.46
C ALA A 797 1.32 -12.19 -20.72
N ASN A 798 1.31 -10.87 -20.55
CA ASN A 798 1.04 -9.89 -21.59
C ASN A 798 2.30 -9.31 -22.20
N GLY A 799 3.28 -8.95 -21.38
CA GLY A 799 4.51 -8.27 -21.76
C GLY A 799 5.72 -8.83 -21.03
N ILE A 800 6.88 -8.79 -21.69
CA ILE A 800 8.11 -9.35 -21.16
C ILE A 800 9.33 -8.51 -21.56
N ALA A 801 10.26 -8.34 -20.64
CA ALA A 801 11.57 -7.76 -20.89
C ALA A 801 12.64 -8.63 -20.22
N VAL A 802 13.87 -8.57 -20.73
CA VAL A 802 14.98 -9.41 -20.29
C VAL A 802 16.23 -8.56 -20.14
N ASP A 803 16.95 -8.70 -19.04
CA ASP A 803 18.29 -8.19 -18.85
C ASP A 803 19.33 -9.32 -18.65
N ASP A 804 20.50 -9.01 -18.14
CA ASP A 804 21.56 -10.00 -17.94
C ASP A 804 21.20 -11.07 -16.90
N SER A 805 20.40 -10.75 -15.90
CA SER A 805 20.12 -11.59 -14.73
C SER A 805 18.67 -12.05 -14.60
N TYR A 806 17.74 -11.26 -15.08
CA TYR A 806 16.31 -11.41 -14.79
C TYR A 806 15.44 -11.40 -16.04
N VAL A 807 14.27 -11.98 -15.88
CA VAL A 807 13.13 -11.80 -16.79
C VAL A 807 12.05 -11.05 -16.04
N TYR A 808 11.60 -9.96 -16.61
CA TYR A 808 10.51 -9.11 -16.08
C TYR A 808 9.25 -9.37 -16.86
N LEU A 809 8.16 -9.67 -16.17
CA LEU A 809 6.90 -10.08 -16.78
C LEU A 809 5.75 -9.18 -16.34
N ALA A 810 5.09 -8.55 -17.29
CA ALA A 810 3.79 -7.91 -17.08
C ALA A 810 2.71 -9.00 -17.10
N CYS A 811 2.25 -9.42 -15.93
CA CYS A 811 1.41 -10.61 -15.73
C CYS A 811 -0.04 -10.26 -15.39
N GLY A 812 -0.67 -9.36 -16.15
CA GLY A 812 -2.08 -9.02 -16.00
C GLY A 812 -2.41 -8.51 -14.60
N SER A 813 -3.47 -9.02 -14.00
CA SER A 813 -3.88 -8.65 -12.64
C SER A 813 -2.96 -9.22 -11.54
N TYR A 814 -2.11 -10.19 -11.85
CA TYR A 814 -1.05 -10.65 -10.95
C TYR A 814 0.08 -9.60 -10.79
N GLY A 815 0.23 -8.71 -11.76
CA GLY A 815 1.10 -7.54 -11.69
C GLY A 815 2.45 -7.72 -12.38
N LEU A 816 3.47 -7.02 -11.86
CA LEU A 816 4.85 -7.15 -12.31
C LEU A 816 5.52 -8.30 -11.58
N VAL A 817 6.09 -9.24 -12.33
CA VAL A 817 6.81 -10.41 -11.81
C VAL A 817 8.28 -10.34 -12.23
N VAL A 818 9.18 -10.68 -11.35
CA VAL A 818 10.61 -10.85 -11.63
C VAL A 818 10.95 -12.33 -11.50
N LEU A 819 11.52 -12.89 -12.56
CA LEU A 819 11.94 -14.29 -12.59
C LEU A 819 13.46 -14.38 -12.63
N ASP A 820 14.01 -15.39 -11.98
CA ASP A 820 15.38 -15.84 -12.23
C ASP A 820 15.50 -16.33 -13.68
N LYS A 821 16.39 -15.72 -14.45
CA LYS A 821 16.53 -15.95 -15.90
C LYS A 821 16.95 -17.39 -16.22
N SER A 822 17.68 -18.04 -15.34
CA SER A 822 18.20 -19.39 -15.56
C SER A 822 17.12 -20.45 -15.31
N THR A 823 16.33 -20.28 -14.27
CA THR A 823 15.41 -21.30 -13.77
C THR A 823 13.94 -21.03 -14.11
N GLY A 824 13.57 -19.79 -14.43
CA GLY A 824 12.17 -19.36 -14.59
C GLY A 824 11.39 -19.26 -13.27
N LYS A 825 12.07 -19.43 -12.13
CA LYS A 825 11.41 -19.29 -10.83
C LYS A 825 11.15 -17.84 -10.51
N GLU A 826 9.99 -17.59 -9.94
CA GLU A 826 9.64 -16.27 -9.41
C GLU A 826 10.56 -15.91 -8.26
N ILE A 827 11.14 -14.71 -8.35
CA ILE A 827 11.97 -14.11 -7.30
C ILE A 827 11.09 -13.24 -6.43
N CYS A 828 10.35 -12.33 -7.05
CA CYS A 828 9.38 -11.48 -6.38
C CYS A 828 8.34 -11.00 -7.40
N HIS A 829 7.20 -10.54 -6.90
CA HIS A 829 6.22 -9.86 -7.71
C HIS A 829 5.59 -8.69 -6.96
N ARG A 830 4.96 -7.81 -7.72
CA ARG A 830 4.12 -6.77 -7.19
C ARG A 830 2.80 -6.72 -7.94
N LYS A 831 1.73 -6.99 -7.22
CA LYS A 831 0.39 -7.07 -7.77
C LYS A 831 -0.10 -5.74 -8.32
N ALA A 832 -0.91 -5.81 -9.36
CA ALA A 832 -1.58 -4.65 -9.92
C ALA A 832 -2.60 -4.08 -8.91
N PRO A 833 -2.63 -2.75 -8.68
CA PRO A 833 -3.63 -2.14 -7.81
C PRO A 833 -5.04 -2.27 -8.41
N ASN A 834 -6.05 -2.44 -7.55
CA ASN A 834 -7.48 -2.28 -7.88
C ASN A 834 -7.96 -2.97 -9.16
N LYS A 835 -7.63 -4.25 -9.37
CA LYS A 835 -8.00 -5.04 -10.57
C LYS A 835 -7.46 -4.46 -11.90
N LYS A 836 -6.45 -3.63 -11.84
CA LYS A 836 -5.75 -3.11 -13.00
C LYS A 836 -4.81 -4.17 -13.57
N SER A 837 -4.44 -4.04 -14.82
CA SER A 837 -3.69 -5.06 -15.55
C SER A 837 -2.31 -4.54 -15.94
N ALA A 838 -1.24 -5.28 -15.61
CA ALA A 838 0.07 -5.07 -16.17
C ALA A 838 0.05 -5.56 -17.65
N ASN A 839 0.22 -4.62 -18.59
CA ASN A 839 0.06 -4.88 -20.02
C ASN A 839 1.39 -4.97 -20.77
N TYR A 840 2.37 -4.18 -20.35
CA TYR A 840 3.69 -4.12 -20.99
C TYR A 840 4.75 -3.76 -19.98
N VAL A 841 5.97 -4.25 -20.17
CA VAL A 841 7.12 -3.93 -19.34
C VAL A 841 8.33 -3.62 -20.20
N ALA A 842 9.09 -2.61 -19.81
CA ALA A 842 10.39 -2.28 -20.39
C ALA A 842 11.39 -1.99 -19.25
N VAL A 843 12.67 -2.22 -19.53
CA VAL A 843 13.76 -1.99 -18.58
C VAL A 843 14.78 -1.07 -19.23
N ASP A 844 15.22 -0.06 -18.47
CA ASP A 844 16.32 0.82 -18.87
C ASP A 844 17.17 1.15 -17.63
N GLY A 845 18.39 0.65 -17.60
CA GLY A 845 19.25 0.71 -16.43
C GLY A 845 18.62 0.03 -15.22
N GLU A 846 18.51 0.76 -14.12
CA GLU A 846 17.92 0.23 -12.88
C GLU A 846 16.38 0.36 -12.82
N ASN A 847 15.78 1.05 -13.79
CA ASN A 847 14.35 1.31 -13.77
C ASN A 847 13.59 0.26 -14.59
N ILE A 848 12.50 -0.19 -13.99
CA ILE A 848 11.53 -1.09 -14.61
C ILE A 848 10.25 -0.29 -14.84
N TYR A 849 9.90 -0.08 -16.10
CA TYR A 849 8.74 0.69 -16.52
C TYR A 849 7.61 -0.24 -16.90
N VAL A 850 6.43 -0.02 -16.34
CA VAL A 850 5.26 -0.85 -16.60
C VAL A 850 4.09 0.00 -17.12
N ALA A 851 3.53 -0.39 -18.26
CA ALA A 851 2.24 0.09 -18.71
C ALA A 851 1.15 -0.68 -17.96
N TYR A 852 0.54 -0.02 -16.99
CA TYR A 852 -0.38 -0.66 -16.03
C TYR A 852 -1.85 -0.38 -16.36
N GLY A 853 -2.23 -0.46 -17.60
CA GLY A 853 -3.59 -0.25 -18.02
C GLY A 853 -4.13 1.10 -17.52
N LYS A 854 -5.20 1.10 -16.75
CA LYS A 854 -5.82 2.31 -16.17
C LYS A 854 -4.93 3.05 -15.17
N SER A 855 -3.96 2.41 -14.54
CA SER A 855 -2.91 3.04 -13.73
C SER A 855 -1.76 3.59 -14.55
N ARG A 856 -1.92 3.71 -15.86
CA ARG A 856 -1.00 4.32 -16.81
C ARG A 856 0.45 3.85 -16.64
N ILE A 857 1.32 4.68 -16.05
CA ILE A 857 2.75 4.41 -15.89
C ILE A 857 3.03 4.05 -14.45
N GLN A 858 3.75 2.97 -14.23
CA GLN A 858 4.40 2.70 -12.95
C GLN A 858 5.88 2.45 -13.17
N VAL A 859 6.71 3.01 -12.31
CA VAL A 859 8.16 2.88 -12.35
C VAL A 859 8.63 2.17 -11.11
N PHE A 860 9.34 1.06 -11.29
CA PHE A 860 9.88 0.25 -10.21
C PHE A 860 11.40 0.18 -10.28
N LYS A 861 11.99 -0.21 -9.17
CA LYS A 861 13.39 -0.59 -9.04
C LYS A 861 13.46 -1.91 -8.30
N LEU A 862 14.25 -2.86 -8.83
CA LEU A 862 14.57 -4.07 -8.11
C LEU A 862 15.68 -3.73 -7.11
N THR A 863 15.38 -3.91 -5.81
CA THR A 863 16.35 -3.68 -4.75
C THR A 863 16.71 -5.00 -4.10
N THR A 864 18.00 -5.24 -3.95
CA THR A 864 18.54 -6.37 -3.19
C THR A 864 18.77 -5.89 -1.77
N THR A 865 18.22 -6.56 -0.78
CA THR A 865 18.66 -6.35 0.61
C THR A 865 20.12 -6.83 0.66
N LYS A 866 21.03 -5.91 0.88
CA LYS A 866 22.44 -6.27 1.03
C LYS A 866 22.59 -7.20 2.23
N GLU A 867 23.28 -8.30 2.00
CA GLU A 867 23.88 -9.15 3.02
C GLU A 867 24.73 -8.35 4.02
#